data_b1c3adaaa0df68e101f397b4aa3aa6fb
#
_entry.id   b1c3adaaa0df68e101f397b4aa3aa6fb
#
_cell.length_a   1.000
_cell.length_b   1.000
_cell.length_c   1.000
_cell.angle_alpha   90.00
_cell.angle_beta   90.00
_cell.angle_gamma   90.00
#
_symmetry.space_group_name_H-M   'P 1'
#
loop_
_entity.id
_entity.type
_entity.pdbx_description
1 polymer ?
#
loop_
_entity_poly.entity_id
_entity_poly.type
_entity_poly.pdbx_seq_one_letter_code
_entity_poly.pdbx_strand_id
1 'polypeptide(L)'
;MENQKEQKNILWFSEISKKDGALVGGKNASLGEMFNRLIVKRIRVPNGFCLTSKAYWYYLDSNGITGKIKEILDKFNPKSMASLKKTGASIRALILGGKFPKDLEDEIIESYKKLSGEYGEKNMIVAVRSSATAEDLKDASFAGQMESYLNISGKESLLRAIKNCTASLFTDRAIAYREEKGFDRFKIALSAGVLKMIRSDLASAGIMFTLDTETGFRNVVSINSIWGAGEMIVKGKITPDQFYVFKPTLQQAQGYKPIISRNLGRKDKKYIFAEQGLKEVKVSKEDEMRFSVSDEDILTLAKWAMLIEKHYNFPQDIEWAKDGKTGELFIVQSRPETIHSLEKKNSYEEYKISQIKEPILNGIAIGSKIGEGRVRVISDVSKIGEFKRGEVLVTKMTDPDWCPIFPLASAIITEEGGATCHAAIVSREMGIPAMVGVKGALKALKTGQTVTVDCTSSRAGKIFLGKIPYTVKKYDLDKLPQLETKIMINIGSPDLAFKYSSLPNEGVGLAREEFIIAEKIKIHPLALYHFKELKDKKAKKIIEEITAGYKDKKKYFIDKLAEGVSQIAAAFYPKTVIVRFSDFKTNEYKNLIGGEIFERTDESNPMMGFRGACRYIDKNYQPAFEMECQAIKKAREEFGLKNITVMVPFCRTLEEGKAVVGLIEKFGLERGKDGLQVIMMCEIPSNVILAEEFLEIFDGMSIGSNDLTQLTLGLDRDNSGLAHIGDERNEAVKRMIERVIKVCISKNKYCGICGDAPSSFLDFANFLIENKISSISLSPDAVIKTIISLSKKNN
;
A
#
# COMPACT_ATOMS: atom_id res chain seq x y z
N MET A 1 -42.31 -14.08 -2.48
CA MET A 1 -41.39 -13.30 -3.36
C MET A 1 -40.13 -14.05 -3.72
N GLU A 2 -39.50 -14.84 -2.78
CA GLU A 2 -38.28 -15.61 -3.12
C GLU A 2 -38.53 -16.69 -4.21
N ASN A 3 -39.59 -17.50 -4.07
CA ASN A 3 -39.96 -18.51 -5.08
C ASN A 3 -40.28 -17.95 -6.48
N GLN A 4 -40.64 -16.68 -6.63
CA GLN A 4 -40.91 -16.06 -7.93
C GLN A 4 -39.63 -15.66 -8.69
N LYS A 5 -38.57 -15.31 -7.97
CA LYS A 5 -37.29 -14.99 -8.59
C LYS A 5 -36.59 -16.20 -9.20
N GLU A 6 -36.68 -17.34 -8.54
CA GLU A 6 -36.09 -18.61 -9.01
C GLU A 6 -36.66 -19.08 -10.34
N GLN A 7 -37.84 -18.59 -10.70
CA GLN A 7 -38.50 -18.95 -11.97
C GLN A 7 -38.15 -18.05 -13.13
N LYS A 8 -37.44 -16.90 -12.88
CA LYS A 8 -37.04 -15.94 -13.91
C LYS A 8 -35.71 -16.31 -14.57
N ASN A 9 -35.60 -16.12 -15.88
CA ASN A 9 -34.33 -16.20 -16.61
C ASN A 9 -33.51 -14.92 -16.49
N ILE A 10 -34.16 -13.77 -16.36
CA ILE A 10 -33.55 -12.46 -16.22
C ILE A 10 -34.04 -11.78 -14.95
N LEU A 11 -33.08 -11.15 -14.24
CA LEU A 11 -33.33 -10.27 -13.10
C LEU A 11 -32.62 -8.93 -13.31
N TRP A 12 -33.33 -7.83 -13.02
CA TRP A 12 -32.76 -6.49 -13.00
C TRP A 12 -32.02 -6.23 -11.69
N PHE A 13 -31.00 -5.38 -11.68
CA PHE A 13 -30.29 -5.05 -10.44
C PHE A 13 -31.24 -4.49 -9.37
N SER A 14 -32.30 -3.80 -9.77
CA SER A 14 -33.37 -3.36 -8.85
C SER A 14 -34.13 -4.49 -8.14
N GLU A 15 -34.08 -5.72 -8.66
CA GLU A 15 -34.75 -6.90 -8.08
C GLU A 15 -33.79 -7.76 -7.22
N ILE A 16 -32.46 -7.48 -7.27
CA ILE A 16 -31.41 -8.35 -6.72
C ILE A 16 -30.94 -7.81 -5.38
N SER A 17 -30.71 -8.72 -4.44
CA SER A 17 -30.09 -8.47 -3.14
C SER A 17 -28.87 -9.37 -2.89
N LYS A 18 -28.11 -9.07 -1.85
CA LYS A 18 -26.98 -9.90 -1.40
C LYS A 18 -27.33 -11.38 -1.20
N LYS A 19 -28.60 -11.71 -0.88
CA LYS A 19 -29.07 -13.10 -0.65
C LYS A 19 -29.20 -13.90 -1.94
N ASP A 20 -29.27 -13.25 -3.09
CA ASP A 20 -29.54 -13.89 -4.37
C ASP A 20 -28.26 -14.48 -5.04
N GLY A 21 -27.12 -14.60 -4.29
CA GLY A 21 -25.85 -15.08 -4.81
C GLY A 21 -25.90 -16.47 -5.47
N ALA A 22 -26.72 -17.40 -4.96
CA ALA A 22 -26.93 -18.71 -5.57
C ALA A 22 -27.65 -18.64 -6.94
N LEU A 23 -28.40 -17.55 -7.18
CA LEU A 23 -29.18 -17.35 -8.39
C LEU A 23 -28.44 -16.53 -9.45
N VAL A 24 -27.68 -15.48 -9.00
CA VAL A 24 -27.07 -14.50 -9.91
C VAL A 24 -25.53 -14.40 -9.75
N GLY A 25 -24.95 -15.22 -8.90
CA GLY A 25 -23.52 -15.16 -8.56
C GLY A 25 -23.15 -13.98 -7.66
N GLY A 26 -21.96 -14.02 -7.05
CA GLY A 26 -21.53 -13.06 -6.04
C GLY A 26 -21.43 -11.63 -6.56
N LYS A 27 -20.81 -11.42 -7.72
CA LYS A 27 -20.63 -10.07 -8.30
C LYS A 27 -21.97 -9.38 -8.63
N ASN A 28 -22.89 -10.11 -9.27
CA ASN A 28 -24.21 -9.53 -9.61
C ASN A 28 -25.06 -9.29 -8.36
N ALA A 29 -24.97 -10.18 -7.36
CA ALA A 29 -25.64 -10.00 -6.07
C ALA A 29 -25.13 -8.75 -5.35
N SER A 30 -23.81 -8.52 -5.36
CA SER A 30 -23.18 -7.32 -4.80
C SER A 30 -23.59 -6.06 -5.54
N LEU A 31 -23.59 -6.06 -6.88
CA LEU A 31 -24.03 -4.92 -7.68
C LEU A 31 -25.51 -4.57 -7.42
N GLY A 32 -26.41 -5.57 -7.40
CA GLY A 32 -27.84 -5.36 -7.10
C GLY A 32 -28.06 -4.84 -5.68
N GLU A 33 -27.35 -5.38 -4.69
CA GLU A 33 -27.40 -4.88 -3.31
C GLU A 33 -26.97 -3.41 -3.23
N MET A 34 -25.85 -3.05 -3.86
CA MET A 34 -25.36 -1.67 -3.88
C MET A 34 -26.30 -0.76 -4.64
N PHE A 35 -26.85 -1.19 -5.78
CA PHE A 35 -27.83 -0.44 -6.54
C PHE A 35 -29.08 -0.11 -5.70
N ASN A 36 -29.58 -1.08 -4.95
CA ASN A 36 -30.81 -0.90 -4.16
C ASN A 36 -30.60 -0.15 -2.83
N ARG A 37 -29.46 -0.37 -2.15
CA ARG A 37 -29.25 0.10 -0.78
C ARG A 37 -28.33 1.28 -0.66
N LEU A 38 -27.44 1.52 -1.63
CA LEU A 38 -26.38 2.54 -1.51
C LEU A 38 -26.59 3.74 -2.44
N ILE A 39 -27.47 3.67 -3.44
CA ILE A 39 -27.87 4.82 -4.26
C ILE A 39 -28.44 5.95 -3.39
N VAL A 40 -29.24 5.63 -2.39
CA VAL A 40 -29.77 6.62 -1.43
C VAL A 40 -28.69 7.35 -0.66
N LYS A 41 -27.46 6.79 -0.57
CA LYS A 41 -26.25 7.39 0.00
C LYS A 41 -25.40 8.11 -1.03
N ARG A 42 -25.95 8.35 -2.24
CA ARG A 42 -25.30 8.99 -3.38
C ARG A 42 -24.11 8.22 -3.95
N ILE A 43 -24.01 6.91 -3.71
CA ILE A 43 -23.07 6.03 -4.40
C ILE A 43 -23.70 5.64 -5.73
N ARG A 44 -23.02 5.99 -6.85
CA ARG A 44 -23.52 5.66 -8.17
C ARG A 44 -23.08 4.26 -8.58
N VAL A 45 -24.03 3.45 -8.99
CA VAL A 45 -23.81 2.11 -9.56
C VAL A 45 -24.51 2.09 -10.93
N PRO A 46 -23.87 1.63 -12.01
CA PRO A 46 -24.52 1.55 -13.31
C PRO A 46 -25.71 0.57 -13.24
N ASN A 47 -26.84 0.94 -13.89
CA ASN A 47 -27.97 0.02 -14.00
C ASN A 47 -27.68 -1.12 -14.97
N GLY A 48 -28.39 -2.22 -14.81
CA GLY A 48 -28.24 -3.41 -15.64
C GLY A 48 -29.18 -4.54 -15.25
N PHE A 49 -29.03 -5.66 -15.95
CA PHE A 49 -29.73 -6.90 -15.67
C PHE A 49 -28.76 -8.08 -15.74
N CYS A 50 -29.14 -9.22 -15.23
CA CYS A 50 -28.34 -10.44 -15.35
C CYS A 50 -29.17 -11.65 -15.74
N LEU A 51 -28.56 -12.57 -16.48
CA LEU A 51 -29.08 -13.90 -16.69
C LEU A 51 -28.88 -14.71 -15.40
N THR A 52 -29.89 -15.44 -14.94
CA THR A 52 -29.83 -16.25 -13.73
C THR A 52 -29.14 -17.60 -13.96
N SER A 53 -28.82 -18.30 -12.88
CA SER A 53 -28.36 -19.71 -12.94
C SER A 53 -29.40 -20.63 -13.62
N LYS A 54 -30.68 -20.31 -13.52
CA LYS A 54 -31.74 -21.01 -14.27
C LYS A 54 -31.57 -20.82 -15.77
N ALA A 55 -31.35 -19.60 -16.24
CA ALA A 55 -31.11 -19.35 -17.67
C ALA A 55 -29.86 -20.07 -18.20
N TYR A 56 -28.79 -20.18 -17.37
CA TYR A 56 -27.62 -20.94 -17.68
C TYR A 56 -27.92 -22.42 -17.93
N TRP A 57 -28.62 -23.08 -17.01
CA TRP A 57 -28.99 -24.49 -17.18
C TRP A 57 -29.98 -24.68 -18.32
N TYR A 58 -30.97 -23.78 -18.46
CA TYR A 58 -31.91 -23.81 -19.58
C TYR A 58 -31.21 -23.77 -20.94
N TYR A 59 -30.19 -22.91 -21.08
CA TYR A 59 -29.38 -22.83 -22.28
C TYR A 59 -28.63 -24.15 -22.54
N LEU A 60 -28.02 -24.76 -21.56
CA LEU A 60 -27.27 -26.00 -21.70
C LEU A 60 -28.21 -27.20 -22.04
N ASP A 61 -29.33 -27.31 -21.34
CA ASP A 61 -30.27 -28.40 -21.48
C ASP A 61 -30.99 -28.36 -22.82
N SER A 62 -31.43 -27.19 -23.26
CA SER A 62 -32.09 -27.00 -24.56
C SER A 62 -31.19 -27.34 -25.76
N ASN A 63 -29.87 -27.27 -25.58
CA ASN A 63 -28.91 -27.69 -26.59
C ASN A 63 -28.44 -29.19 -26.44
N GLY A 64 -28.90 -29.88 -25.41
CA GLY A 64 -28.50 -31.28 -25.14
C GLY A 64 -27.01 -31.45 -24.82
N ILE A 65 -26.38 -30.39 -24.27
CA ILE A 65 -24.93 -30.40 -24.01
C ILE A 65 -24.56 -30.65 -22.53
N THR A 66 -25.53 -30.61 -21.62
CA THR A 66 -25.33 -30.85 -20.18
C THR A 66 -24.70 -32.21 -19.90
N GLY A 67 -25.26 -33.29 -20.47
CA GLY A 67 -24.72 -34.63 -20.34
C GLY A 67 -23.32 -34.80 -20.95
N LYS A 68 -23.08 -34.17 -22.12
CA LYS A 68 -21.77 -34.21 -22.81
C LYS A 68 -20.69 -33.48 -21.96
N ILE A 69 -21.02 -32.37 -21.34
CA ILE A 69 -20.09 -31.66 -20.44
C ILE A 69 -19.72 -32.57 -19.27
N LYS A 70 -20.71 -33.24 -18.66
CA LYS A 70 -20.47 -34.15 -17.54
C LYS A 70 -19.53 -35.30 -17.96
N GLU A 71 -19.81 -35.95 -19.07
CA GLU A 71 -18.94 -37.01 -19.61
C GLU A 71 -17.50 -36.59 -19.86
N ILE A 72 -17.30 -35.35 -20.34
CA ILE A 72 -15.95 -34.78 -20.57
C ILE A 72 -15.25 -34.52 -19.23
N LEU A 73 -15.97 -33.98 -18.23
CA LEU A 73 -15.42 -33.73 -16.90
C LEU A 73 -15.11 -35.01 -16.13
N ASP A 74 -15.91 -36.07 -16.30
CA ASP A 74 -15.66 -37.37 -15.66
C ASP A 74 -14.37 -38.03 -16.19
N LYS A 75 -14.00 -37.76 -17.45
CA LYS A 75 -12.75 -38.24 -18.08
C LYS A 75 -11.54 -37.33 -17.81
N PHE A 76 -11.71 -36.21 -17.13
CA PHE A 76 -10.66 -35.27 -16.88
C PHE A 76 -9.62 -35.77 -15.87
N ASN A 77 -8.34 -35.70 -16.26
CA ASN A 77 -7.22 -36.01 -15.35
C ASN A 77 -6.55 -34.71 -14.87
N PRO A 78 -6.72 -34.31 -13.58
CA PRO A 78 -6.18 -33.07 -13.04
C PRO A 78 -4.65 -33.00 -12.98
N LYS A 79 -3.96 -34.15 -13.08
CA LYS A 79 -2.49 -34.22 -13.07
C LYS A 79 -1.88 -33.99 -14.47
N SER A 80 -2.69 -33.89 -15.53
CA SER A 80 -2.24 -33.75 -16.91
C SER A 80 -2.65 -32.41 -17.51
N MET A 81 -1.69 -31.57 -17.82
CA MET A 81 -1.90 -30.29 -18.54
C MET A 81 -2.52 -30.50 -19.93
N ALA A 82 -2.18 -31.57 -20.62
CA ALA A 82 -2.78 -31.92 -21.91
C ALA A 82 -4.27 -32.30 -21.75
N SER A 83 -4.63 -33.02 -20.66
CA SER A 83 -6.01 -33.33 -20.33
C SER A 83 -6.78 -32.05 -20.00
N LEU A 84 -6.21 -31.13 -19.23
CA LEU A 84 -6.81 -29.84 -18.87
C LEU A 84 -7.16 -29.03 -20.12
N LYS A 85 -6.19 -28.79 -20.99
CA LYS A 85 -6.38 -28.04 -22.25
C LYS A 85 -7.45 -28.70 -23.16
N LYS A 86 -7.41 -30.03 -23.34
CA LYS A 86 -8.39 -30.76 -24.14
C LYS A 86 -9.80 -30.64 -23.55
N THR A 87 -9.95 -30.86 -22.25
CA THR A 87 -11.22 -30.77 -21.52
C THR A 87 -11.82 -29.37 -21.67
N GLY A 88 -11.06 -28.33 -21.34
CA GLY A 88 -11.52 -26.91 -21.43
C GLY A 88 -11.92 -26.55 -22.86
N ALA A 89 -11.09 -26.85 -23.86
CA ALA A 89 -11.38 -26.55 -25.26
C ALA A 89 -12.63 -27.26 -25.77
N SER A 90 -12.82 -28.54 -25.44
CA SER A 90 -13.98 -29.32 -25.86
C SER A 90 -15.28 -28.77 -25.27
N ILE A 91 -15.30 -28.45 -23.99
CA ILE A 91 -16.51 -27.91 -23.35
C ILE A 91 -16.84 -26.51 -23.89
N ARG A 92 -15.84 -25.62 -24.02
CA ARG A 92 -16.04 -24.29 -24.59
C ARG A 92 -16.61 -24.39 -26.01
N ALA A 93 -16.11 -25.27 -26.86
CA ALA A 93 -16.63 -25.49 -28.21
C ALA A 93 -18.12 -25.91 -28.23
N LEU A 94 -18.54 -26.79 -27.32
CA LEU A 94 -19.96 -27.19 -27.17
C LEU A 94 -20.83 -25.97 -26.78
N ILE A 95 -20.40 -25.19 -25.81
CA ILE A 95 -21.14 -23.99 -25.34
C ILE A 95 -21.26 -22.94 -26.44
N LEU A 96 -20.17 -22.63 -27.12
CA LEU A 96 -20.15 -21.62 -28.19
C LEU A 96 -20.96 -22.05 -29.41
N GLY A 97 -21.03 -23.33 -29.71
CA GLY A 97 -21.81 -23.88 -30.79
C GLY A 97 -23.32 -23.95 -30.55
N GLY A 98 -23.75 -23.83 -29.29
CA GLY A 98 -25.16 -23.87 -28.93
C GLY A 98 -25.95 -22.63 -29.45
N LYS A 99 -27.30 -22.75 -29.53
CA LYS A 99 -28.21 -21.65 -29.90
C LYS A 99 -29.08 -21.29 -28.70
N PHE A 100 -29.34 -20.01 -28.49
CA PHE A 100 -30.31 -19.62 -27.49
C PHE A 100 -31.71 -20.13 -27.89
N PRO A 101 -32.48 -20.70 -26.94
CA PRO A 101 -33.92 -20.85 -27.12
C PRO A 101 -34.55 -19.54 -27.48
N LYS A 102 -35.54 -19.56 -28.37
CA LYS A 102 -36.12 -18.32 -28.95
C LYS A 102 -36.71 -17.39 -27.89
N ASP A 103 -37.41 -17.93 -26.93
CA ASP A 103 -37.98 -17.22 -25.78
C ASP A 103 -36.88 -16.54 -24.92
N LEU A 104 -35.81 -17.24 -24.62
CA LEU A 104 -34.69 -16.66 -23.86
C LEU A 104 -33.95 -15.56 -24.68
N GLU A 105 -33.77 -15.80 -25.99
CA GLU A 105 -33.18 -14.79 -26.89
C GLU A 105 -34.00 -13.50 -26.90
N ASP A 106 -35.31 -13.63 -27.06
CA ASP A 106 -36.22 -12.47 -27.11
C ASP A 106 -36.23 -11.72 -25.75
N GLU A 107 -36.26 -12.42 -24.63
CA GLU A 107 -36.17 -11.85 -23.27
C GLU A 107 -34.88 -11.05 -23.07
N ILE A 108 -33.72 -11.56 -23.51
CA ILE A 108 -32.42 -10.85 -23.48
C ILE A 108 -32.47 -9.57 -24.29
N ILE A 109 -33.00 -9.65 -25.51
CA ILE A 109 -33.05 -8.50 -26.43
C ILE A 109 -34.00 -7.41 -25.93
N GLU A 110 -35.16 -7.79 -25.40
CA GLU A 110 -36.12 -6.87 -24.82
C GLU A 110 -35.50 -6.14 -23.59
N SER A 111 -34.83 -6.88 -22.73
CA SER A 111 -34.12 -6.32 -21.58
C SER A 111 -33.02 -5.34 -22.01
N TYR A 112 -32.25 -5.67 -23.06
CA TYR A 112 -31.24 -4.76 -23.59
C TYR A 112 -31.83 -3.50 -24.23
N LYS A 113 -32.94 -3.63 -24.97
CA LYS A 113 -33.67 -2.47 -25.54
C LYS A 113 -34.23 -1.57 -24.42
N LYS A 114 -34.81 -2.17 -23.39
CA LYS A 114 -35.31 -1.44 -22.23
C LYS A 114 -34.18 -0.68 -21.53
N LEU A 115 -33.05 -1.35 -21.27
CA LEU A 115 -31.88 -0.71 -20.65
C LEU A 115 -31.35 0.43 -21.52
N SER A 116 -31.26 0.25 -22.83
CA SER A 116 -30.84 1.29 -23.77
C SER A 116 -31.80 2.50 -23.76
N GLY A 117 -33.11 2.25 -23.70
CA GLY A 117 -34.15 3.27 -23.61
C GLY A 117 -34.10 4.11 -22.35
N GLU A 118 -33.76 3.50 -21.20
CA GLU A 118 -33.60 4.22 -19.91
C GLU A 118 -32.46 5.28 -19.98
N TYR A 119 -31.46 5.08 -20.84
CA TYR A 119 -30.35 6.02 -21.05
C TYR A 119 -30.51 6.85 -22.35
N GLY A 120 -31.65 6.75 -23.04
CA GLY A 120 -31.93 7.52 -24.26
C GLY A 120 -31.14 7.08 -25.50
N GLU A 121 -30.58 5.86 -25.48
CA GLU A 121 -29.75 5.31 -26.57
C GLU A 121 -30.47 4.15 -27.27
N LYS A 122 -30.28 4.00 -28.61
CA LYS A 122 -30.87 2.89 -29.37
C LYS A 122 -30.12 1.56 -29.19
N ASN A 123 -28.78 1.62 -29.14
CA ASN A 123 -27.89 0.48 -28.94
C ASN A 123 -26.80 0.90 -27.96
N MET A 124 -27.14 0.98 -26.69
CA MET A 124 -26.20 1.38 -25.64
C MET A 124 -24.97 0.47 -25.56
N ILE A 125 -23.83 1.06 -25.28
CA ILE A 125 -22.62 0.29 -25.01
C ILE A 125 -22.73 -0.31 -23.61
N VAL A 126 -22.53 -1.64 -23.52
CA VAL A 126 -22.61 -2.40 -22.28
C VAL A 126 -21.32 -3.16 -21.98
N ALA A 127 -21.09 -3.49 -20.72
CA ALA A 127 -20.17 -4.52 -20.28
C ALA A 127 -20.96 -5.80 -19.99
N VAL A 128 -20.42 -6.95 -20.41
CA VAL A 128 -20.97 -8.27 -20.10
C VAL A 128 -19.98 -8.97 -19.18
N ARG A 129 -20.39 -9.24 -17.94
CA ARG A 129 -19.50 -9.75 -16.88
C ARG A 129 -19.97 -11.11 -16.37
N SER A 130 -19.04 -12.02 -16.19
CA SER A 130 -19.27 -13.31 -15.53
C SER A 130 -19.42 -13.15 -14.02
N SER A 131 -20.36 -13.91 -13.44
CA SER A 131 -20.58 -14.02 -12.01
C SER A 131 -20.96 -15.47 -11.67
N ALA A 132 -20.06 -16.23 -11.07
CA ALA A 132 -20.31 -17.64 -10.73
C ALA A 132 -21.10 -17.75 -9.42
N THR A 133 -21.93 -18.78 -9.30
CA THR A 133 -22.74 -19.02 -8.10
C THR A 133 -21.91 -19.45 -6.88
N ALA A 134 -20.65 -19.87 -7.10
CA ALA A 134 -19.70 -20.19 -6.04
C ALA A 134 -18.64 -19.08 -5.83
N GLU A 135 -18.79 -17.92 -6.48
CA GLU A 135 -17.88 -16.78 -6.37
C GLU A 135 -18.15 -16.01 -5.07
N ASP A 136 -17.09 -15.44 -4.49
CA ASP A 136 -17.12 -14.65 -3.25
C ASP A 136 -17.54 -15.45 -1.99
N LEU A 137 -17.23 -16.74 -1.96
CA LEU A 137 -17.27 -17.53 -0.73
C LEU A 137 -16.09 -17.13 0.18
N LYS A 138 -16.26 -17.29 1.51
CA LYS A 138 -15.27 -16.89 2.52
C LYS A 138 -13.83 -17.39 2.24
N ASP A 139 -13.71 -18.55 1.57
CA ASP A 139 -12.42 -19.20 1.34
C ASP A 139 -12.04 -19.31 -0.15
N ALA A 140 -12.79 -18.64 -1.07
CA ALA A 140 -12.53 -18.72 -2.50
C ALA A 140 -13.07 -17.51 -3.27
N SER A 141 -12.17 -16.70 -3.84
CA SER A 141 -12.55 -15.44 -4.49
C SER A 141 -12.83 -15.56 -6.00
N PHE A 142 -12.41 -16.62 -6.69
CA PHE A 142 -12.44 -16.75 -8.15
C PHE A 142 -11.86 -15.54 -8.94
N ALA A 143 -11.06 -14.72 -8.28
CA ALA A 143 -10.50 -13.51 -8.87
C ALA A 143 -9.70 -13.80 -10.14
N GLY A 144 -10.01 -13.11 -11.23
CA GLY A 144 -9.32 -13.26 -12.50
C GLY A 144 -9.51 -14.60 -13.22
N GLN A 145 -10.33 -15.52 -12.71
CA GLN A 145 -10.52 -16.85 -13.30
C GLN A 145 -11.46 -16.85 -14.49
N MET A 146 -12.38 -15.90 -14.57
CA MET A 146 -13.41 -15.79 -15.58
C MET A 146 -13.27 -14.49 -16.37
N GLU A 147 -13.97 -14.38 -17.50
CA GLU A 147 -13.80 -13.27 -18.43
C GLU A 147 -14.92 -12.25 -18.37
N SER A 148 -14.58 -11.00 -18.70
CA SER A 148 -15.51 -9.88 -18.91
C SER A 148 -15.33 -9.35 -20.33
N TYR A 149 -16.43 -8.97 -20.95
CA TYR A 149 -16.46 -8.44 -22.31
C TYR A 149 -16.94 -6.98 -22.27
N LEU A 150 -16.04 -6.08 -22.63
CA LEU A 150 -16.24 -4.64 -22.54
C LEU A 150 -16.53 -4.05 -23.93
N ASN A 151 -17.19 -2.91 -23.98
CA ASN A 151 -17.53 -2.19 -25.20
C ASN A 151 -18.37 -3.03 -26.18
N ILE A 152 -19.42 -3.66 -25.66
CA ILE A 152 -20.37 -4.47 -26.45
C ILE A 152 -21.56 -3.62 -26.82
N SER A 153 -21.93 -3.63 -28.10
CA SER A 153 -23.11 -2.91 -28.63
C SER A 153 -23.83 -3.72 -29.70
N GLY A 154 -25.15 -3.65 -29.65
CA GLY A 154 -26.02 -4.35 -30.60
C GLY A 154 -26.31 -5.80 -30.25
N LYS A 155 -27.43 -6.32 -30.79
CA LYS A 155 -28.03 -7.62 -30.49
C LYS A 155 -27.04 -8.78 -30.65
N GLU A 156 -26.41 -8.91 -31.80
CA GLU A 156 -25.56 -10.06 -32.14
C GLU A 156 -24.30 -10.11 -31.26
N SER A 157 -23.68 -8.94 -31.05
CA SER A 157 -22.49 -8.82 -30.21
C SER A 157 -22.82 -9.13 -28.74
N LEU A 158 -23.99 -8.70 -28.24
CA LEU A 158 -24.46 -9.02 -26.90
C LEU A 158 -24.65 -10.52 -26.69
N LEU A 159 -25.41 -11.18 -27.57
CA LEU A 159 -25.65 -12.62 -27.50
C LEU A 159 -24.34 -13.43 -27.55
N ARG A 160 -23.40 -13.02 -28.40
CA ARG A 160 -22.07 -13.62 -28.49
C ARG A 160 -21.27 -13.42 -27.20
N ALA A 161 -21.30 -12.21 -26.63
CA ALA A 161 -20.61 -11.92 -25.37
C ALA A 161 -21.16 -12.76 -24.21
N ILE A 162 -22.49 -12.94 -24.13
CA ILE A 162 -23.12 -13.79 -23.10
C ILE A 162 -22.68 -15.26 -23.25
N LYS A 163 -22.64 -15.80 -24.50
CA LYS A 163 -22.11 -17.15 -24.73
C LYS A 163 -20.65 -17.28 -24.31
N ASN A 164 -19.83 -16.30 -24.67
CA ASN A 164 -18.43 -16.28 -24.28
C ASN A 164 -18.25 -16.22 -22.76
N CYS A 165 -19.05 -15.42 -22.06
CA CYS A 165 -19.11 -15.40 -20.60
C CYS A 165 -19.43 -16.80 -20.06
N THR A 166 -20.47 -17.45 -20.58
CA THR A 166 -20.86 -18.81 -20.18
C THR A 166 -19.71 -19.81 -20.40
N ALA A 167 -19.03 -19.74 -21.53
CA ALA A 167 -17.89 -20.60 -21.84
C ALA A 167 -16.68 -20.33 -20.93
N SER A 168 -16.53 -19.11 -20.40
CA SER A 168 -15.39 -18.75 -19.56
C SER A 168 -15.30 -19.52 -18.24
N LEU A 169 -16.40 -20.11 -17.77
CA LEU A 169 -16.41 -21.03 -16.62
C LEU A 169 -15.52 -22.28 -16.87
N PHE A 170 -15.27 -22.61 -18.11
CA PHE A 170 -14.46 -23.77 -18.53
C PHE A 170 -13.14 -23.35 -19.22
N THR A 171 -12.59 -22.19 -18.87
CA THR A 171 -11.19 -21.90 -19.18
C THR A 171 -10.26 -22.82 -18.40
N ASP A 172 -9.08 -23.07 -18.91
CA ASP A 172 -8.10 -23.98 -18.29
C ASP A 172 -7.81 -23.54 -16.84
N ARG A 173 -7.66 -22.24 -16.61
CA ARG A 173 -7.47 -21.65 -15.27
C ARG A 173 -8.67 -21.85 -14.35
N ALA A 174 -9.90 -21.66 -14.85
CA ALA A 174 -11.11 -21.83 -14.04
C ALA A 174 -11.34 -23.29 -13.65
N ILE A 175 -10.99 -24.25 -14.52
CA ILE A 175 -11.03 -25.69 -14.21
C ILE A 175 -9.96 -26.01 -13.16
N ALA A 176 -8.71 -25.58 -13.36
CA ALA A 176 -7.61 -25.84 -12.44
C ALA A 176 -7.89 -25.28 -11.03
N TYR A 177 -8.39 -24.04 -10.95
CA TYR A 177 -8.74 -23.41 -9.68
C TYR A 177 -9.83 -24.18 -8.90
N ARG A 178 -10.89 -24.65 -9.60
CA ARG A 178 -11.94 -25.43 -8.97
C ARG A 178 -11.44 -26.77 -8.42
N GLU A 179 -10.57 -27.44 -9.16
CA GLU A 179 -9.91 -28.67 -8.69
C GLU A 179 -9.06 -28.41 -7.44
N GLU A 180 -8.25 -27.37 -7.44
CA GLU A 180 -7.38 -27.01 -6.30
C GLU A 180 -8.19 -26.72 -5.03
N LYS A 181 -9.31 -26.01 -5.18
CA LYS A 181 -10.20 -25.66 -4.06
C LYS A 181 -11.21 -26.75 -3.70
N GLY A 182 -11.23 -27.87 -4.41
CA GLY A 182 -12.13 -28.99 -4.14
C GLY A 182 -13.60 -28.74 -4.45
N PHE A 183 -13.90 -27.80 -5.34
CA PHE A 183 -15.27 -27.55 -5.78
C PHE A 183 -15.79 -28.68 -6.67
N ASP A 184 -17.10 -28.95 -6.54
CA ASP A 184 -17.79 -29.87 -7.44
C ASP A 184 -17.66 -29.40 -8.89
N ARG A 185 -17.19 -30.29 -9.76
CA ARG A 185 -16.86 -29.98 -11.15
C ARG A 185 -18.04 -29.49 -11.97
N PHE A 186 -19.27 -29.82 -11.56
CA PHE A 186 -20.46 -29.59 -12.36
C PHE A 186 -21.50 -28.69 -11.70
N LYS A 187 -21.56 -28.59 -10.36
CA LYS A 187 -22.62 -27.85 -9.64
C LYS A 187 -22.55 -26.33 -9.74
N ILE A 188 -21.48 -25.77 -10.23
CA ILE A 188 -21.33 -24.31 -10.35
C ILE A 188 -21.99 -23.83 -11.65
N ALA A 189 -22.93 -22.90 -11.49
CA ALA A 189 -23.55 -22.19 -12.62
C ALA A 189 -22.90 -20.81 -12.78
N LEU A 190 -23.09 -20.24 -13.96
CA LEU A 190 -22.61 -18.88 -14.28
C LEU A 190 -23.79 -17.97 -14.62
N SER A 191 -23.84 -16.85 -13.97
CA SER A 191 -24.69 -15.70 -14.31
C SER A 191 -23.91 -14.72 -15.17
N ALA A 192 -24.52 -14.18 -16.21
CA ALA A 192 -23.94 -13.13 -17.04
C ALA A 192 -24.61 -11.79 -16.72
N GLY A 193 -23.89 -10.87 -16.13
CA GLY A 193 -24.38 -9.50 -15.85
C GLY A 193 -24.16 -8.60 -17.07
N VAL A 194 -25.20 -7.89 -17.48
CA VAL A 194 -25.20 -6.88 -18.57
C VAL A 194 -25.46 -5.52 -17.95
N LEU A 195 -24.50 -4.62 -17.98
CA LEU A 195 -24.60 -3.31 -17.34
C LEU A 195 -24.08 -2.21 -18.25
N LYS A 196 -24.57 -0.97 -18.03
CA LYS A 196 -24.08 0.21 -18.76
C LYS A 196 -22.56 0.28 -18.65
N MET A 197 -21.90 0.42 -19.79
CA MET A 197 -20.46 0.65 -19.84
C MET A 197 -20.15 2.12 -19.55
N ILE A 198 -19.36 2.37 -18.53
CA ILE A 198 -18.93 3.72 -18.17
C ILE A 198 -17.80 4.16 -19.12
N ARG A 199 -17.89 5.39 -19.64
CA ARG A 199 -16.95 5.95 -20.62
C ARG A 199 -15.61 6.37 -19.97
N SER A 200 -15.02 5.45 -19.22
CA SER A 200 -13.72 5.67 -18.60
C SER A 200 -12.56 5.75 -19.61
N ASP A 201 -12.76 5.26 -20.82
CA ASP A 201 -11.84 5.45 -21.94
C ASP A 201 -11.51 6.92 -22.24
N LEU A 202 -12.44 7.82 -21.91
CA LEU A 202 -12.29 9.28 -22.02
C LEU A 202 -11.82 9.95 -20.73
N ALA A 203 -11.69 9.20 -19.64
CA ALA A 203 -11.30 9.70 -18.32
C ALA A 203 -10.36 8.71 -17.61
N SER A 204 -10.78 8.17 -16.47
CA SER A 204 -9.97 7.29 -15.63
C SER A 204 -10.80 6.16 -15.00
N ALA A 205 -10.11 5.11 -14.58
CA ALA A 205 -10.69 4.01 -13.83
C ALA A 205 -9.64 3.45 -12.85
N GLY A 206 -10.08 2.63 -11.92
CA GLY A 206 -9.17 2.05 -10.96
C GLY A 206 -9.78 1.03 -10.03
N ILE A 207 -8.98 0.64 -9.06
CA ILE A 207 -9.35 -0.24 -7.96
C ILE A 207 -9.05 0.45 -6.64
N MET A 208 -9.81 0.13 -5.62
CA MET A 208 -9.56 0.61 -4.26
C MET A 208 -9.86 -0.47 -3.24
N PHE A 209 -9.11 -0.44 -2.15
CA PHE A 209 -9.24 -1.36 -1.04
C PHE A 209 -9.51 -0.58 0.24
N THR A 210 -10.36 -1.12 1.11
CA THR A 210 -10.65 -0.49 2.40
C THR A 210 -9.63 -0.83 3.49
N LEU A 211 -8.45 -1.22 3.09
CA LEU A 211 -7.28 -1.46 3.93
C LEU A 211 -6.01 -1.32 3.08
N ASP A 212 -4.84 -1.34 3.74
CA ASP A 212 -3.57 -1.52 3.04
C ASP A 212 -3.35 -2.99 2.68
N THR A 213 -3.20 -3.28 1.40
CA THR A 213 -3.10 -4.65 0.87
C THR A 213 -1.76 -5.34 1.15
N GLU A 214 -0.76 -4.63 1.69
CA GLU A 214 0.54 -5.21 2.06
C GLU A 214 0.57 -5.65 3.52
N THR A 215 0.00 -4.83 4.39
CA THR A 215 0.11 -5.01 5.85
C THR A 215 -1.23 -5.37 6.51
N GLY A 216 -2.33 -5.23 5.77
CA GLY A 216 -3.69 -5.34 6.28
C GLY A 216 -4.07 -4.20 7.25
N PHE A 217 -3.38 -3.07 7.21
CA PHE A 217 -3.72 -1.91 8.05
C PHE A 217 -5.09 -1.37 7.70
N ARG A 218 -6.00 -1.33 8.70
CA ARG A 218 -7.45 -1.09 8.52
C ARG A 218 -7.83 0.37 8.37
N ASN A 219 -7.02 1.31 8.84
CA ASN A 219 -7.41 2.71 8.96
C ASN A 219 -7.13 3.54 7.71
N VAL A 220 -6.87 2.91 6.57
CA VAL A 220 -6.71 3.59 5.27
C VAL A 220 -7.63 3.02 4.20
N VAL A 221 -7.95 3.85 3.23
CA VAL A 221 -8.42 3.43 1.91
C VAL A 221 -7.25 3.57 0.94
N SER A 222 -6.87 2.46 0.31
CA SER A 222 -5.86 2.43 -0.76
C SER A 222 -6.57 2.58 -2.10
N ILE A 223 -6.24 3.61 -2.87
CA ILE A 223 -6.86 3.90 -4.17
C ILE A 223 -5.80 3.85 -5.25
N ASN A 224 -6.07 3.10 -6.31
CA ASN A 224 -5.23 3.04 -7.50
C ASN A 224 -6.02 3.59 -8.70
N SER A 225 -5.34 4.34 -9.57
CA SER A 225 -5.98 5.02 -10.70
C SER A 225 -5.10 5.00 -11.95
N ILE A 226 -5.74 4.85 -13.12
CA ILE A 226 -5.09 4.98 -14.43
C ILE A 226 -5.97 5.77 -15.39
N TRP A 227 -5.38 6.27 -16.46
CA TRP A 227 -6.12 6.75 -17.60
C TRP A 227 -6.78 5.61 -18.38
N GLY A 228 -8.02 5.82 -18.85
CA GLY A 228 -8.71 4.86 -19.69
C GLY A 228 -9.43 3.77 -18.92
N ALA A 229 -9.67 2.64 -19.58
CA ALA A 229 -10.40 1.51 -18.99
C ALA A 229 -9.56 0.74 -17.98
N GLY A 230 -10.19 0.35 -16.84
CA GLY A 230 -9.54 -0.27 -15.68
C GLY A 230 -8.90 -1.64 -15.92
N GLU A 231 -9.18 -2.29 -17.04
CA GLU A 231 -8.65 -3.63 -17.35
C GLU A 231 -7.10 -3.69 -17.36
N MET A 232 -6.42 -2.56 -17.65
CA MET A 232 -4.95 -2.51 -17.58
C MET A 232 -4.40 -2.68 -16.17
N ILE A 233 -5.08 -2.19 -15.14
CA ILE A 233 -4.69 -2.42 -13.73
C ILE A 233 -4.84 -3.90 -13.40
N VAL A 234 -6.02 -4.46 -13.70
CA VAL A 234 -6.33 -5.87 -13.39
C VAL A 234 -5.34 -6.82 -14.06
N LYS A 235 -4.93 -6.51 -15.31
CA LYS A 235 -3.92 -7.29 -16.05
C LYS A 235 -2.48 -6.96 -15.68
N GLY A 236 -2.23 -6.01 -14.77
CA GLY A 236 -0.89 -5.63 -14.32
C GLY A 236 0.02 -5.00 -15.38
N LYS A 237 -0.55 -4.53 -16.49
CA LYS A 237 0.20 -3.98 -17.64
C LYS A 237 0.77 -2.58 -17.43
N ILE A 238 0.44 -1.95 -16.31
CA ILE A 238 0.77 -0.55 -16.05
C ILE A 238 0.99 -0.31 -14.55
N THR A 239 1.84 0.66 -14.22
CA THR A 239 2.00 1.13 -12.86
C THR A 239 1.02 2.27 -12.62
N PRO A 240 -0.01 2.09 -11.77
CA PRO A 240 -1.04 3.10 -11.52
C PRO A 240 -0.55 4.23 -10.61
N ASP A 241 -1.28 5.34 -10.61
CA ASP A 241 -1.24 6.29 -9.50
C ASP A 241 -1.74 5.60 -8.23
N GLN A 242 -1.12 5.89 -7.09
CA GLN A 242 -1.50 5.30 -5.80
C GLN A 242 -1.73 6.38 -4.76
N PHE A 243 -2.81 6.23 -4.00
CA PHE A 243 -3.20 7.16 -2.95
C PHE A 243 -3.57 6.41 -1.68
N TYR A 244 -3.21 6.96 -0.52
CA TYR A 244 -3.74 6.53 0.77
C TYR A 244 -4.58 7.65 1.38
N VAL A 245 -5.80 7.32 1.76
CA VAL A 245 -6.70 8.22 2.49
C VAL A 245 -6.95 7.67 3.89
N PHE A 246 -6.66 8.47 4.91
CA PHE A 246 -6.80 8.06 6.30
C PHE A 246 -8.24 8.18 6.78
N LYS A 247 -8.86 7.05 7.12
CA LYS A 247 -10.29 6.95 7.46
C LYS A 247 -10.69 7.73 8.73
N PRO A 248 -9.95 7.63 9.87
CA PRO A 248 -10.39 8.23 11.11
C PRO A 248 -10.62 9.74 11.03
N THR A 249 -9.74 10.48 10.36
CA THR A 249 -9.90 11.94 10.26
C THR A 249 -10.82 12.36 9.12
N LEU A 250 -10.95 11.54 8.06
CA LEU A 250 -11.94 11.77 6.99
C LEU A 250 -13.39 11.76 7.49
N GLN A 251 -13.66 11.05 8.57
CA GLN A 251 -15.00 10.94 9.18
C GLN A 251 -15.33 12.09 10.12
N GLN A 252 -14.36 12.90 10.51
CA GLN A 252 -14.57 13.98 11.47
C GLN A 252 -15.30 15.17 10.84
N ALA A 253 -16.08 15.87 11.65
CA ALA A 253 -16.91 16.99 11.21
C ALA A 253 -16.12 18.21 10.71
N GLN A 254 -14.83 18.30 11.06
CA GLN A 254 -13.92 19.38 10.68
C GLN A 254 -13.62 19.46 9.18
N GLY A 255 -14.00 18.45 8.39
CA GLY A 255 -13.84 18.47 6.94
C GLY A 255 -12.39 18.28 6.48
N TYR A 256 -11.58 17.55 7.24
CA TYR A 256 -10.22 17.22 6.87
C TYR A 256 -10.12 16.53 5.50
N LYS A 257 -8.98 16.74 4.82
CA LYS A 257 -8.67 16.15 3.51
C LYS A 257 -7.45 15.19 3.62
N PRO A 258 -7.58 14.07 4.35
CA PRO A 258 -6.45 13.24 4.77
C PRO A 258 -5.93 12.32 3.68
N ILE A 259 -5.50 12.88 2.54
CA ILE A 259 -4.75 12.14 1.52
C ILE A 259 -3.29 12.11 1.98
N ILE A 260 -2.94 11.08 2.74
CA ILE A 260 -1.64 10.94 3.42
C ILE A 260 -0.53 10.37 2.55
N SER A 261 -0.81 10.00 1.30
CA SER A 261 0.21 9.57 0.33
C SER A 261 -0.30 9.72 -1.08
N ARG A 262 0.54 10.21 -1.97
CA ARG A 262 0.32 10.32 -3.42
C ARG A 262 1.57 9.88 -4.16
N ASN A 263 1.46 8.80 -4.93
CA ASN A 263 2.54 8.30 -5.77
C ASN A 263 2.10 8.34 -7.23
N LEU A 264 2.82 9.09 -8.05
CA LEU A 264 2.57 9.16 -9.48
C LEU A 264 3.03 7.88 -10.16
N GLY A 265 2.12 7.19 -10.84
CA GLY A 265 2.39 5.99 -11.61
C GLY A 265 2.97 6.29 -12.99
N ARG A 266 3.67 5.30 -13.57
CA ARG A 266 4.07 5.37 -14.96
C ARG A 266 2.91 4.91 -15.84
N LYS A 267 2.12 5.84 -16.34
CA LYS A 267 0.90 5.61 -17.11
C LYS A 267 1.13 5.88 -18.60
N ASP A 268 2.14 5.25 -19.20
CA ASP A 268 2.56 5.48 -20.59
C ASP A 268 1.57 4.95 -21.65
N LYS A 269 0.60 4.11 -21.22
CA LYS A 269 -0.40 3.50 -22.08
C LYS A 269 -1.79 3.55 -21.45
N LYS A 270 -2.83 3.45 -22.27
CA LYS A 270 -4.23 3.31 -21.82
C LYS A 270 -5.05 2.48 -22.80
N TYR A 271 -6.13 1.86 -22.30
CA TYR A 271 -7.15 1.27 -23.15
C TYR A 271 -8.25 2.29 -23.45
N ILE A 272 -8.57 2.41 -24.72
CA ILE A 272 -9.74 3.16 -25.24
C ILE A 272 -10.70 2.20 -25.92
N PHE A 273 -11.95 2.63 -26.13
CA PHE A 273 -12.92 1.85 -26.89
C PHE A 273 -12.54 1.85 -28.37
N ALA A 274 -12.58 0.66 -29.01
CA ALA A 274 -12.50 0.47 -30.45
C ALA A 274 -13.91 0.24 -31.02
N GLU A 275 -14.01 -0.07 -32.31
CA GLU A 275 -15.30 -0.48 -32.90
C GLU A 275 -15.86 -1.73 -32.21
N GLN A 276 -15.00 -2.66 -31.84
CA GLN A 276 -15.30 -3.79 -30.95
C GLN A 276 -14.19 -3.94 -29.92
N GLY A 277 -14.55 -4.14 -28.63
CA GLY A 277 -13.60 -4.34 -27.55
C GLY A 277 -12.76 -3.10 -27.22
N LEU A 278 -11.52 -3.33 -26.80
CA LEU A 278 -10.59 -2.30 -26.35
C LEU A 278 -9.35 -2.26 -27.25
N LYS A 279 -8.78 -1.05 -27.43
CA LYS A 279 -7.53 -0.80 -28.14
C LYS A 279 -6.51 -0.14 -27.22
N GLU A 280 -5.29 -0.66 -27.21
CA GLU A 280 -4.17 -0.03 -26.52
C GLU A 280 -3.65 1.17 -27.30
N VAL A 281 -3.49 2.31 -26.61
CA VAL A 281 -2.91 3.54 -27.17
C VAL A 281 -1.92 4.15 -26.17
N LYS A 282 -0.96 4.93 -26.68
CA LYS A 282 -0.03 5.69 -25.83
C LYS A 282 -0.76 6.85 -25.15
N VAL A 283 -0.34 7.17 -23.94
CA VAL A 283 -0.76 8.36 -23.19
C VAL A 283 0.13 9.54 -23.61
N SER A 284 -0.41 10.76 -23.62
CA SER A 284 0.39 11.95 -23.85
C SER A 284 1.42 12.16 -22.74
N LYS A 285 2.55 12.80 -23.05
CA LYS A 285 3.57 13.10 -22.04
C LYS A 285 3.02 13.98 -20.91
N GLU A 286 2.11 14.88 -21.23
CA GLU A 286 1.45 15.74 -20.25
C GLU A 286 0.58 14.92 -19.29
N ASP A 287 -0.24 13.99 -19.80
CA ASP A 287 -1.09 13.12 -19.00
C ASP A 287 -0.27 12.08 -18.21
N GLU A 288 0.86 11.61 -18.75
CA GLU A 288 1.77 10.71 -18.03
C GLU A 288 2.33 11.37 -16.76
N MET A 289 2.56 12.69 -16.81
CA MET A 289 3.18 13.49 -15.76
C MET A 289 2.19 14.09 -14.75
N ARG A 290 0.91 13.79 -14.82
CA ARG A 290 -0.13 14.23 -13.87
C ARG A 290 -0.94 13.07 -13.32
N PHE A 291 -1.56 13.28 -12.17
CA PHE A 291 -2.49 12.31 -11.61
C PHE A 291 -3.74 12.17 -12.49
N SER A 292 -4.25 10.95 -12.59
CA SER A 292 -5.42 10.61 -13.41
C SER A 292 -6.76 10.92 -12.75
N VAL A 293 -6.75 11.36 -11.50
CA VAL A 293 -7.92 11.79 -10.71
C VAL A 293 -7.59 13.02 -9.86
N SER A 294 -8.63 13.79 -9.52
CA SER A 294 -8.51 14.95 -8.63
C SER A 294 -8.57 14.55 -7.15
N ASP A 295 -8.14 15.45 -6.25
CA ASP A 295 -8.27 15.25 -4.81
C ASP A 295 -9.75 15.07 -4.37
N GLU A 296 -10.68 15.76 -5.02
CA GLU A 296 -12.12 15.63 -4.78
C GLU A 296 -12.63 14.24 -5.15
N ASP A 297 -12.18 13.71 -6.30
CA ASP A 297 -12.50 12.35 -6.72
C ASP A 297 -11.97 11.31 -5.69
N ILE A 298 -10.70 11.48 -5.26
CA ILE A 298 -10.06 10.60 -4.27
C ILE A 298 -10.85 10.59 -2.96
N LEU A 299 -11.20 11.76 -2.43
CA LEU A 299 -11.95 11.87 -1.17
C LEU A 299 -13.38 11.34 -1.32
N THR A 300 -14.00 11.51 -2.48
CA THR A 300 -15.33 10.95 -2.77
C THR A 300 -15.28 9.43 -2.81
N LEU A 301 -14.32 8.85 -3.53
CA LEU A 301 -14.10 7.40 -3.59
C LEU A 301 -13.81 6.82 -2.22
N ALA A 302 -12.96 7.48 -1.42
CA ALA A 302 -12.66 7.03 -0.05
C ALA A 302 -13.91 7.02 0.84
N LYS A 303 -14.74 8.06 0.79
CA LYS A 303 -16.02 8.10 1.52
C LYS A 303 -16.98 6.98 1.07
N TRP A 304 -17.07 6.73 -0.23
CA TRP A 304 -17.87 5.63 -0.76
C TRP A 304 -17.34 4.27 -0.31
N ALA A 305 -16.03 4.06 -0.37
CA ALA A 305 -15.39 2.83 0.10
C ALA A 305 -15.73 2.53 1.56
N MET A 306 -15.68 3.56 2.43
CA MET A 306 -16.04 3.42 3.85
C MET A 306 -17.52 3.12 4.06
N LEU A 307 -18.41 3.72 3.27
CA LEU A 307 -19.84 3.43 3.32
C LEU A 307 -20.16 2.00 2.86
N ILE A 308 -19.45 1.51 1.86
CA ILE A 308 -19.55 0.15 1.34
C ILE A 308 -19.02 -0.84 2.39
N GLU A 309 -17.83 -0.60 2.94
CA GLU A 309 -17.24 -1.42 4.02
C GLU A 309 -18.20 -1.51 5.23
N LYS A 310 -18.76 -0.37 5.64
CA LYS A 310 -19.75 -0.32 6.74
C LYS A 310 -21.02 -1.12 6.42
N HIS A 311 -21.48 -1.07 5.17
CA HIS A 311 -22.68 -1.81 4.74
C HIS A 311 -22.46 -3.32 4.80
N TYR A 312 -21.33 -3.79 4.30
CA TYR A 312 -21.00 -5.22 4.30
C TYR A 312 -20.40 -5.71 5.62
N ASN A 313 -20.02 -4.79 6.51
CA ASN A 313 -19.31 -5.06 7.78
C ASN A 313 -18.05 -5.92 7.59
N PHE A 314 -17.36 -5.70 6.48
CA PHE A 314 -16.17 -6.44 6.07
C PHE A 314 -15.33 -5.60 5.09
N PRO A 315 -13.98 -5.67 5.11
CA PRO A 315 -13.14 -4.98 4.14
C PRO A 315 -13.46 -5.36 2.71
N GLN A 316 -13.32 -4.40 1.83
CA GLN A 316 -13.76 -4.51 0.44
C GLN A 316 -12.64 -4.24 -0.55
N ASP A 317 -12.67 -4.99 -1.65
CA ASP A 317 -11.99 -4.76 -2.90
C ASP A 317 -13.03 -4.21 -3.90
N ILE A 318 -12.79 -3.00 -4.40
CA ILE A 318 -13.78 -2.22 -5.13
C ILE A 318 -13.20 -1.73 -6.44
N GLU A 319 -13.89 -2.00 -7.55
CA GLU A 319 -13.60 -1.42 -8.86
C GLU A 319 -14.44 -0.16 -9.07
N TRP A 320 -13.83 0.89 -9.60
CA TRP A 320 -14.50 2.14 -9.90
C TRP A 320 -14.13 2.68 -11.28
N ALA A 321 -14.98 3.53 -11.84
CA ALA A 321 -14.76 4.19 -13.13
C ALA A 321 -15.31 5.63 -13.10
N LYS A 322 -14.63 6.54 -13.78
CA LYS A 322 -15.09 7.92 -14.04
C LYS A 322 -15.59 8.02 -15.46
N ASP A 323 -16.79 8.53 -15.64
CA ASP A 323 -17.36 8.77 -16.96
C ASP A 323 -16.78 10.06 -17.54
N GLY A 324 -16.10 9.96 -18.69
CA GLY A 324 -15.48 11.11 -19.33
C GLY A 324 -16.46 12.05 -20.04
N LYS A 325 -17.74 11.66 -20.21
CA LYS A 325 -18.77 12.52 -20.75
C LYS A 325 -19.45 13.37 -19.67
N THR A 326 -19.72 12.78 -18.52
CA THR A 326 -20.45 13.45 -17.43
C THR A 326 -19.54 13.91 -16.29
N GLY A 327 -18.32 13.39 -16.20
CA GLY A 327 -17.40 13.62 -15.07
C GLY A 327 -17.77 12.84 -13.80
N GLU A 328 -18.81 12.03 -13.84
CA GLU A 328 -19.31 11.30 -12.66
C GLU A 328 -18.52 10.04 -12.38
N LEU A 329 -18.37 9.75 -11.08
CA LEU A 329 -17.78 8.50 -10.58
C LEU A 329 -18.84 7.41 -10.43
N PHE A 330 -18.45 6.17 -10.70
CA PHE A 330 -19.28 4.97 -10.53
C PHE A 330 -18.52 3.85 -9.85
N ILE A 331 -19.20 3.09 -9.00
CA ILE A 331 -18.73 1.81 -8.51
C ILE A 331 -19.22 0.73 -9.48
N VAL A 332 -18.29 -0.04 -10.02
CA VAL A 332 -18.61 -1.06 -11.03
C VAL A 332 -18.47 -2.49 -10.54
N GLN A 333 -17.85 -2.70 -9.37
CA GLN A 333 -17.80 -3.96 -8.65
C GLN A 333 -17.39 -3.72 -7.20
N SER A 334 -17.89 -4.56 -6.27
CA SER A 334 -17.37 -4.67 -4.90
C SER A 334 -17.43 -6.12 -4.45
N ARG A 335 -16.36 -6.56 -3.76
CA ARG A 335 -16.27 -7.90 -3.18
C ARG A 335 -15.51 -7.86 -1.85
N PRO A 336 -15.71 -8.85 -0.96
CA PRO A 336 -14.93 -8.95 0.28
C PRO A 336 -13.43 -9.07 -0.03
N GLU A 337 -12.60 -8.36 0.74
CA GLU A 337 -11.16 -8.59 0.78
C GLU A 337 -10.87 -9.78 1.69
N THR A 338 -10.34 -10.89 1.15
CA THR A 338 -10.25 -12.17 1.86
C THR A 338 -8.85 -12.52 2.34
N ILE A 339 -7.81 -11.79 1.96
CA ILE A 339 -6.41 -12.11 2.27
C ILE A 339 -6.09 -11.71 3.72
N HIS A 340 -6.17 -10.40 4.02
CA HIS A 340 -5.80 -9.87 5.33
C HIS A 340 -6.94 -9.85 6.35
N SER A 341 -8.18 -9.93 5.89
CA SER A 341 -9.34 -9.86 6.77
C SER A 341 -9.55 -11.13 7.59
N LEU A 342 -9.05 -12.28 7.14
CA LEU A 342 -9.15 -13.59 7.81
C LEU A 342 -7.92 -13.91 8.66
N GLU A 343 -6.82 -13.21 8.53
CA GLU A 343 -5.63 -13.42 9.37
C GLU A 343 -5.89 -13.00 10.82
N LYS A 344 -5.81 -13.94 11.74
CA LYS A 344 -5.72 -13.65 13.18
C LYS A 344 -4.35 -13.04 13.46
N LYS A 345 -4.29 -11.74 13.70
CA LYS A 345 -3.05 -10.98 13.95
C LYS A 345 -2.43 -11.20 15.35
N ASN A 346 -2.70 -12.32 16.03
CA ASN A 346 -2.19 -12.58 17.37
C ASN A 346 -0.78 -13.19 17.37
N SER A 347 -0.15 -13.35 16.21
CA SER A 347 1.23 -13.83 16.11
C SER A 347 2.04 -12.98 15.12
N TYR A 348 3.29 -12.76 15.47
CA TYR A 348 4.25 -12.06 14.62
C TYR A 348 5.36 -13.02 14.19
N GLU A 349 5.60 -13.15 12.90
CA GLU A 349 6.73 -13.89 12.33
C GLU A 349 7.80 -12.93 11.87
N GLU A 350 8.97 -13.02 12.48
CA GLU A 350 10.15 -12.24 12.13
C GLU A 350 11.07 -13.07 11.25
N TYR A 351 11.27 -12.64 10.02
CA TYR A 351 12.27 -13.19 9.11
C TYR A 351 13.50 -12.31 9.16
N LYS A 352 14.68 -12.89 9.42
CA LYS A 352 15.93 -12.14 9.50
C LYS A 352 17.04 -12.84 8.72
N ILE A 353 17.60 -12.12 7.73
CA ILE A 353 18.81 -12.54 7.02
C ILE A 353 20.00 -12.49 7.98
N SER A 354 20.78 -13.57 7.99
CA SER A 354 21.91 -13.74 8.91
C SER A 354 23.22 -13.16 8.39
N GLN A 355 23.31 -12.85 7.10
CA GLN A 355 24.52 -12.31 6.46
C GLN A 355 24.17 -11.11 5.57
N ILE A 356 24.88 -10.01 5.74
CA ILE A 356 24.75 -8.83 4.86
C ILE A 356 25.57 -9.10 3.58
N LYS A 357 24.87 -9.11 2.43
CA LYS A 357 25.46 -9.15 1.09
C LYS A 357 24.86 -8.03 0.25
N GLU A 358 25.58 -7.59 -0.76
CA GLU A 358 25.02 -6.64 -1.73
C GLU A 358 23.94 -7.33 -2.58
N PRO A 359 22.74 -6.74 -2.70
CA PRO A 359 21.69 -7.28 -3.55
C PRO A 359 22.07 -7.09 -5.02
N ILE A 360 21.80 -8.08 -5.85
CA ILE A 360 22.02 -7.98 -7.30
C ILE A 360 20.90 -7.23 -8.03
N LEU A 361 19.69 -7.23 -7.46
CA LEU A 361 18.51 -6.54 -7.97
C LEU A 361 17.60 -6.08 -6.83
N ASN A 362 16.82 -5.04 -7.12
CA ASN A 362 15.79 -4.52 -6.22
C ASN A 362 14.46 -4.43 -6.96
N GLY A 363 13.34 -4.46 -6.22
CA GLY A 363 12.00 -4.33 -6.76
C GLY A 363 10.97 -4.07 -5.67
N ILE A 364 9.70 -4.06 -6.05
CA ILE A 364 8.59 -3.90 -5.10
C ILE A 364 8.36 -5.26 -4.41
N ALA A 365 8.56 -5.32 -3.11
CA ALA A 365 8.30 -6.50 -2.30
C ALA A 365 6.78 -6.74 -2.13
N ILE A 366 6.36 -7.98 -2.25
CA ILE A 366 5.01 -8.45 -2.01
C ILE A 366 5.06 -9.52 -0.91
N GLY A 367 4.31 -9.27 0.14
CA GLY A 367 4.38 -10.07 1.36
C GLY A 367 5.52 -9.66 2.28
N SER A 368 5.82 -10.48 3.30
CA SER A 368 6.82 -10.19 4.34
C SER A 368 7.77 -11.37 4.62
N LYS A 369 7.88 -12.29 3.68
CA LYS A 369 8.65 -13.53 3.80
C LYS A 369 9.93 -13.49 2.95
N ILE A 370 10.78 -14.47 3.18
CA ILE A 370 11.93 -14.75 2.35
C ILE A 370 11.67 -16.04 1.59
N GLY A 371 11.93 -16.03 0.27
CA GLY A 371 11.88 -17.21 -0.57
C GLY A 371 13.25 -17.53 -1.14
N GLU A 372 13.62 -18.81 -1.22
CA GLU A 372 14.86 -19.24 -1.84
C GLU A 372 14.64 -20.39 -2.80
N GLY A 373 15.40 -20.45 -3.87
CA GLY A 373 15.30 -21.53 -4.83
C GLY A 373 16.14 -21.32 -6.08
N ARG A 374 16.06 -22.31 -6.99
CA ARG A 374 16.65 -22.19 -8.31
C ARG A 374 15.75 -21.37 -9.21
N VAL A 375 16.32 -20.43 -9.88
CA VAL A 375 15.65 -19.59 -10.89
C VAL A 375 15.16 -20.44 -12.04
N ARG A 376 13.91 -20.23 -12.45
CA ARG A 376 13.33 -20.68 -13.70
C ARG A 376 12.83 -19.46 -14.47
N VAL A 377 13.53 -19.09 -15.55
CA VAL A 377 13.07 -18.02 -16.44
C VAL A 377 12.08 -18.60 -17.45
N ILE A 378 10.86 -18.08 -17.42
CA ILE A 378 9.80 -18.46 -18.37
C ILE A 378 9.26 -17.16 -18.99
N SER A 379 9.45 -17.04 -20.31
CA SER A 379 8.99 -15.84 -21.05
C SER A 379 7.59 -15.97 -21.63
N ASP A 380 7.09 -17.20 -21.76
CA ASP A 380 5.82 -17.51 -22.38
C ASP A 380 5.05 -18.57 -21.57
N VAL A 381 3.77 -18.33 -21.35
CA VAL A 381 2.87 -19.18 -20.55
C VAL A 381 2.78 -20.61 -21.12
N SER A 382 2.99 -20.80 -22.43
CA SER A 382 2.99 -22.14 -23.03
C SER A 382 4.06 -23.08 -22.45
N LYS A 383 5.11 -22.53 -21.83
CA LYS A 383 6.24 -23.25 -21.22
C LYS A 383 6.12 -23.45 -19.70
N ILE A 384 4.98 -23.12 -19.10
CA ILE A 384 4.79 -23.29 -17.63
C ILE A 384 4.97 -24.75 -17.18
N GLY A 385 4.79 -25.72 -18.04
CA GLY A 385 5.05 -27.14 -17.75
C GLY A 385 6.53 -27.49 -17.45
N GLU A 386 7.46 -26.59 -17.74
CA GLU A 386 8.88 -26.74 -17.37
C GLU A 386 9.16 -26.38 -15.91
N PHE A 387 8.23 -25.68 -15.22
CA PHE A 387 8.40 -25.21 -13.86
C PHE A 387 8.30 -26.34 -12.85
N LYS A 388 9.23 -26.38 -11.90
CA LYS A 388 9.30 -27.42 -10.87
C LYS A 388 9.03 -26.82 -9.47
N ARG A 389 8.49 -27.65 -8.58
CA ARG A 389 8.24 -27.25 -7.18
C ARG A 389 9.53 -26.77 -6.50
N GLY A 390 9.44 -25.64 -5.79
CA GLY A 390 10.54 -25.01 -5.07
C GLY A 390 11.47 -24.15 -5.93
N GLU A 391 11.16 -23.97 -7.22
CA GLU A 391 11.88 -23.02 -8.07
C GLU A 391 11.38 -21.58 -7.84
N VAL A 392 12.21 -20.59 -8.17
CA VAL A 392 11.87 -19.17 -8.22
C VAL A 392 11.48 -18.84 -9.66
N LEU A 393 10.23 -18.46 -9.86
CA LEU A 393 9.75 -18.01 -11.18
C LEU A 393 10.32 -16.63 -11.51
N VAL A 394 10.88 -16.50 -12.72
CA VAL A 394 11.29 -15.21 -13.28
C VAL A 394 10.62 -15.02 -14.63
N THR A 395 9.81 -13.97 -14.76
CA THR A 395 9.09 -13.69 -16.01
C THR A 395 8.94 -12.19 -16.24
N LYS A 396 8.50 -11.80 -17.43
CA LYS A 396 8.24 -10.39 -17.75
C LYS A 396 7.07 -9.85 -16.93
N MET A 397 5.95 -10.55 -16.96
CA MET A 397 4.73 -10.30 -16.21
C MET A 397 3.91 -11.58 -16.15
N THR A 398 2.93 -11.64 -15.26
CA THR A 398 1.99 -12.77 -15.21
C THR A 398 0.56 -12.29 -15.48
N ASP A 399 -0.23 -13.21 -15.99
CA ASP A 399 -1.68 -13.12 -16.14
C ASP A 399 -2.32 -14.37 -15.50
N PRO A 400 -3.66 -14.49 -15.47
CA PRO A 400 -4.32 -15.61 -14.83
C PRO A 400 -3.94 -17.00 -15.36
N ASP A 401 -3.39 -17.12 -16.55
CA ASP A 401 -2.96 -18.41 -17.11
C ASP A 401 -1.70 -18.98 -16.42
N TRP A 402 -1.00 -18.16 -15.63
CA TRP A 402 0.15 -18.57 -14.81
C TRP A 402 -0.25 -19.19 -13.46
N CYS A 403 -1.51 -19.08 -13.04
CA CYS A 403 -1.99 -19.56 -11.73
C CYS A 403 -1.60 -21.01 -11.40
N PRO A 404 -1.59 -21.97 -12.36
CA PRO A 404 -1.28 -23.37 -12.05
C PRO A 404 0.12 -23.62 -11.46
N ILE A 405 1.08 -22.71 -11.68
CA ILE A 405 2.46 -22.90 -11.20
C ILE A 405 2.75 -22.12 -9.92
N PHE A 406 1.92 -21.16 -9.53
CA PHE A 406 2.15 -20.37 -8.33
C PHE A 406 2.29 -21.23 -7.05
N PRO A 407 1.43 -22.23 -6.77
CA PRO A 407 1.58 -23.08 -5.58
C PRO A 407 2.87 -23.89 -5.56
N LEU A 408 3.57 -23.98 -6.68
CA LEU A 408 4.84 -24.68 -6.79
C LEU A 408 6.03 -23.77 -6.53
N ALA A 409 5.85 -22.44 -6.65
CA ALA A 409 6.93 -21.47 -6.56
C ALA A 409 7.38 -21.22 -5.10
N SER A 410 8.67 -21.12 -4.89
CA SER A 410 9.25 -20.65 -3.62
C SER A 410 9.26 -19.11 -3.56
N ALA A 411 9.36 -18.45 -4.70
CA ALA A 411 9.18 -17.02 -4.86
C ALA A 411 8.85 -16.70 -6.33
N ILE A 412 8.30 -15.50 -6.58
CA ILE A 412 7.95 -15.02 -7.91
C ILE A 412 8.63 -13.68 -8.16
N ILE A 413 9.24 -13.52 -9.33
CA ILE A 413 9.90 -12.27 -9.74
C ILE A 413 9.32 -11.86 -11.10
N THR A 414 8.78 -10.65 -11.18
CA THR A 414 8.36 -10.08 -12.48
C THR A 414 9.12 -8.80 -12.80
N GLU A 415 9.52 -8.65 -14.06
CA GLU A 415 10.24 -7.46 -14.54
C GLU A 415 9.33 -6.25 -14.62
N GLU A 416 8.06 -6.45 -14.98
CA GLU A 416 7.00 -5.45 -15.06
C GLU A 416 5.92 -5.70 -14.02
N GLY A 417 5.10 -4.67 -13.75
CA GLY A 417 3.98 -4.71 -12.82
C GLY A 417 4.21 -3.87 -11.56
N GLY A 418 3.12 -3.54 -10.91
CA GLY A 418 3.09 -2.81 -9.64
C GLY A 418 2.48 -3.66 -8.52
N ALA A 419 2.32 -3.09 -7.35
CA ALA A 419 1.78 -3.75 -6.15
C ALA A 419 0.35 -4.31 -6.31
N THR A 420 -0.36 -3.95 -7.35
CA THR A 420 -1.72 -4.41 -7.67
C THR A 420 -1.80 -5.27 -8.94
N CYS A 421 -0.65 -5.68 -9.51
CA CYS A 421 -0.64 -6.56 -10.68
C CYS A 421 -1.07 -7.99 -10.30
N HIS A 422 -1.38 -8.79 -11.31
CA HIS A 422 -1.81 -10.19 -11.12
C HIS A 422 -0.84 -11.00 -10.26
N ALA A 423 0.49 -10.92 -10.55
CA ALA A 423 1.50 -11.59 -9.72
C ALA A 423 1.41 -11.19 -8.25
N ALA A 424 1.24 -9.90 -7.97
CA ALA A 424 1.14 -9.39 -6.61
C ALA A 424 -0.12 -9.89 -5.89
N ILE A 425 -1.28 -9.85 -6.56
CA ILE A 425 -2.56 -10.30 -5.98
C ILE A 425 -2.50 -11.78 -5.63
N VAL A 426 -2.15 -12.61 -6.61
CA VAL A 426 -2.14 -14.08 -6.41
C VAL A 426 -1.06 -14.52 -5.42
N SER A 427 0.10 -13.86 -5.42
CA SER A 427 1.15 -14.16 -4.44
C SER A 427 0.72 -13.86 -3.01
N ARG A 428 -0.05 -12.76 -2.77
CA ARG A 428 -0.66 -12.49 -1.47
C ARG A 428 -1.67 -13.54 -1.07
N GLU A 429 -2.59 -13.90 -1.98
CA GLU A 429 -3.60 -14.93 -1.74
C GLU A 429 -2.99 -16.28 -1.35
N MET A 430 -1.85 -16.61 -1.92
CA MET A 430 -1.15 -17.88 -1.67
C MET A 430 -0.06 -17.77 -0.59
N GLY A 431 0.20 -16.57 -0.06
CA GLY A 431 1.25 -16.34 0.94
C GLY A 431 2.67 -16.59 0.42
N ILE A 432 2.90 -16.43 -0.89
CA ILE A 432 4.18 -16.65 -1.57
C ILE A 432 4.92 -15.31 -1.65
N PRO A 433 6.21 -15.24 -1.24
CA PRO A 433 6.98 -14.02 -1.44
C PRO A 433 7.13 -13.71 -2.92
N ALA A 434 6.87 -12.46 -3.31
CA ALA A 434 7.08 -12.04 -4.69
C ALA A 434 7.72 -10.68 -4.79
N MET A 435 8.42 -10.46 -5.89
CA MET A 435 8.96 -9.15 -6.25
C MET A 435 8.47 -8.76 -7.64
N VAL A 436 7.87 -7.58 -7.73
CA VAL A 436 7.34 -7.06 -9.00
C VAL A 436 8.04 -5.76 -9.40
N GLY A 437 8.05 -5.47 -10.71
CA GLY A 437 8.72 -4.28 -11.23
C GLY A 437 10.25 -4.34 -11.12
N VAL A 438 10.83 -5.53 -11.12
CA VAL A 438 12.29 -5.75 -11.00
C VAL A 438 12.96 -5.50 -12.34
N LYS A 439 13.34 -4.26 -12.60
CA LYS A 439 13.96 -3.85 -13.88
C LYS A 439 15.22 -4.66 -14.17
N GLY A 440 15.28 -5.24 -15.37
CA GLY A 440 16.42 -6.02 -15.82
C GLY A 440 16.49 -7.45 -15.26
N ALA A 441 15.45 -7.95 -14.62
CA ALA A 441 15.41 -9.30 -14.03
C ALA A 441 15.67 -10.40 -15.06
N LEU A 442 15.04 -10.32 -16.22
CA LEU A 442 15.23 -11.31 -17.31
C LEU A 442 16.65 -11.31 -17.89
N LYS A 443 17.36 -10.19 -17.81
CA LYS A 443 18.76 -10.09 -18.26
C LYS A 443 19.74 -10.58 -17.21
N ALA A 444 19.51 -10.26 -15.95
CA ALA A 444 20.41 -10.52 -14.83
C ALA A 444 20.28 -11.95 -14.27
N LEU A 445 19.06 -12.51 -14.27
CA LEU A 445 18.78 -13.83 -13.71
C LEU A 445 18.68 -14.90 -14.80
N LYS A 446 19.37 -16.01 -14.58
CA LYS A 446 19.39 -17.13 -15.55
C LYS A 446 18.84 -18.42 -14.93
N THR A 447 18.12 -19.19 -15.71
CA THR A 447 17.63 -20.52 -15.28
C THR A 447 18.77 -21.36 -14.72
N GLY A 448 18.50 -21.96 -13.56
CA GLY A 448 19.46 -22.80 -12.82
C GLY A 448 20.27 -22.07 -11.75
N GLN A 449 20.36 -20.72 -11.78
CA GLN A 449 20.99 -19.94 -10.68
C GLN A 449 20.18 -20.10 -9.40
N THR A 450 20.84 -20.15 -8.27
CA THR A 450 20.18 -20.12 -6.97
C THR A 450 20.09 -18.66 -6.50
N VAL A 451 18.92 -18.24 -5.98
CA VAL A 451 18.72 -16.91 -5.42
C VAL A 451 17.96 -16.96 -4.11
N THR A 452 18.14 -15.91 -3.31
CA THR A 452 17.30 -15.60 -2.14
C THR A 452 16.57 -14.31 -2.43
N VAL A 453 15.24 -14.35 -2.30
CA VAL A 453 14.32 -13.23 -2.53
C VAL A 453 13.82 -12.74 -1.20
N ASP A 454 14.25 -11.57 -0.78
CA ASP A 454 13.90 -10.96 0.49
C ASP A 454 12.77 -9.94 0.31
N CYS A 455 11.59 -10.29 0.77
CA CYS A 455 10.40 -9.43 0.80
C CYS A 455 10.10 -8.90 2.22
N THR A 456 11.05 -8.94 3.15
CA THR A 456 10.79 -8.56 4.56
C THR A 456 10.62 -7.06 4.76
N SER A 457 11.16 -6.23 3.86
CA SER A 457 10.94 -4.79 3.87
C SER A 457 9.74 -4.42 2.99
N SER A 458 8.80 -3.65 3.53
CA SER A 458 7.64 -3.16 2.77
C SER A 458 8.09 -2.36 1.56
N ARG A 459 7.67 -2.76 0.35
CA ARG A 459 7.93 -2.11 -0.95
C ARG A 459 9.36 -2.14 -1.50
N ALA A 460 10.39 -2.37 -0.68
CA ALA A 460 11.79 -2.40 -1.12
C ALA A 460 12.37 -3.81 -0.97
N GLY A 461 12.04 -4.72 -1.89
CA GLY A 461 12.56 -6.08 -1.91
C GLY A 461 13.97 -6.14 -2.47
N LYS A 462 14.72 -7.18 -2.05
CA LYS A 462 16.10 -7.42 -2.46
C LYS A 462 16.27 -8.84 -2.97
N ILE A 463 17.04 -9.00 -4.05
CA ILE A 463 17.42 -10.31 -4.59
C ILE A 463 18.91 -10.49 -4.40
N PHE A 464 19.28 -11.61 -3.81
CA PHE A 464 20.68 -11.99 -3.58
C PHE A 464 21.04 -13.23 -4.38
N LEU A 465 22.25 -13.29 -4.90
CA LEU A 465 22.78 -14.48 -5.54
C LEU A 465 23.16 -15.52 -4.48
N GLY A 466 22.75 -16.76 -4.69
CA GLY A 466 22.98 -17.88 -3.79
C GLY A 466 21.95 -18.01 -2.69
N LYS A 467 22.18 -18.98 -1.80
CA LYS A 467 21.40 -19.16 -0.58
C LYS A 467 21.96 -18.25 0.50
N ILE A 468 21.11 -17.39 1.04
CA ILE A 468 21.46 -16.57 2.21
C ILE A 468 20.76 -17.17 3.43
N PRO A 469 21.51 -17.58 4.46
CA PRO A 469 20.89 -18.10 5.68
C PRO A 469 19.98 -17.06 6.33
N TYR A 470 18.80 -17.48 6.75
CA TYR A 470 17.85 -16.64 7.48
C TYR A 470 17.20 -17.42 8.62
N THR A 471 16.70 -16.71 9.59
CA THR A 471 15.95 -17.26 10.73
C THR A 471 14.52 -16.81 10.69
N VAL A 472 13.60 -17.67 11.14
CA VAL A 472 12.19 -17.35 11.33
C VAL A 472 11.85 -17.52 12.80
N LYS A 473 11.38 -16.45 13.46
CA LYS A 473 10.91 -16.48 14.83
C LYS A 473 9.43 -16.15 14.88
N LYS A 474 8.67 -16.93 15.61
CA LYS A 474 7.24 -16.74 15.81
C LYS A 474 6.95 -16.30 17.24
N TYR A 475 6.22 -15.21 17.39
CA TYR A 475 5.84 -14.62 18.67
C TYR A 475 4.32 -14.59 18.78
N ASP A 476 3.84 -14.94 19.98
CA ASP A 476 2.43 -14.81 20.37
C ASP A 476 2.26 -13.46 21.06
N LEU A 477 1.58 -12.53 20.41
CA LEU A 477 1.45 -11.13 20.88
C LEU A 477 0.51 -11.00 22.08
N ASP A 478 -0.43 -11.93 22.26
CA ASP A 478 -1.39 -11.90 23.37
C ASP A 478 -0.74 -12.28 24.71
N LYS A 479 0.42 -12.93 24.67
CA LYS A 479 1.17 -13.37 25.85
C LYS A 479 2.25 -12.40 26.31
N LEU A 480 2.34 -11.24 25.66
CA LEU A 480 3.34 -10.24 26.05
C LEU A 480 2.87 -9.47 27.30
N PRO A 481 3.76 -9.31 28.29
CA PRO A 481 3.44 -8.58 29.52
C PRO A 481 3.33 -7.08 29.27
N GLN A 482 2.52 -6.42 30.06
CA GLN A 482 2.43 -4.96 30.08
C GLN A 482 3.54 -4.40 30.99
N LEU A 483 4.14 -3.29 30.56
CA LEU A 483 5.17 -2.56 31.30
C LEU A 483 4.61 -1.18 31.72
N GLU A 484 5.05 -0.67 32.88
CA GLU A 484 4.70 0.68 33.34
C GLU A 484 5.33 1.76 32.44
N THR A 485 6.61 1.57 32.08
CA THR A 485 7.32 2.47 31.16
C THR A 485 6.81 2.25 29.72
N LYS A 486 6.45 3.35 29.04
CA LYS A 486 5.96 3.29 27.66
C LYS A 486 7.05 2.81 26.71
N ILE A 487 6.81 1.71 26.01
CA ILE A 487 7.67 1.27 24.92
C ILE A 487 7.19 1.92 23.62
N MET A 488 8.05 2.72 23.03
CA MET A 488 7.82 3.40 21.77
C MET A 488 8.72 2.81 20.69
N ILE A 489 8.50 3.19 19.42
CA ILE A 489 9.26 2.66 18.29
C ILE A 489 10.00 3.79 17.58
N ASN A 490 11.23 3.54 17.14
CA ASN A 490 11.98 4.41 16.23
C ASN A 490 11.60 4.06 14.78
N ILE A 491 11.12 5.03 14.00
CA ILE A 491 10.73 4.87 12.60
C ILE A 491 11.55 5.81 11.73
N GLY A 492 12.28 5.25 10.77
CA GLY A 492 12.95 6.04 9.73
C GLY A 492 12.05 6.18 8.49
N SER A 493 11.69 5.06 7.87
CA SER A 493 10.92 5.07 6.61
C SER A 493 9.41 5.03 6.82
N PRO A 494 8.63 5.96 6.22
CA PRO A 494 7.17 5.93 6.24
C PRO A 494 6.57 4.62 5.70
N ASP A 495 7.20 3.98 4.74
CA ASP A 495 6.72 2.75 4.10
C ASP A 495 6.64 1.56 5.07
N LEU A 496 7.39 1.61 6.17
CA LEU A 496 7.40 0.58 7.21
C LEU A 496 6.41 0.84 8.35
N ALA A 497 5.83 2.05 8.41
CA ALA A 497 5.01 2.48 9.53
C ALA A 497 3.79 1.58 9.76
N PHE A 498 3.04 1.24 8.71
CA PHE A 498 1.86 0.37 8.83
C PHE A 498 2.22 -1.04 9.31
N LYS A 499 3.36 -1.58 8.87
CA LYS A 499 3.85 -2.88 9.33
C LYS A 499 4.19 -2.85 10.82
N TYR A 500 4.97 -1.86 11.24
CA TYR A 500 5.46 -1.80 12.60
C TYR A 500 4.41 -1.30 13.61
N SER A 501 3.34 -0.65 13.16
CA SER A 501 2.23 -0.27 14.04
C SER A 501 1.51 -1.47 14.66
N SER A 502 1.66 -2.67 14.08
CA SER A 502 1.13 -3.92 14.65
C SER A 502 1.96 -4.50 15.81
N LEU A 503 3.20 -4.03 16.00
CA LEU A 503 4.00 -4.40 17.16
C LEU A 503 3.43 -3.79 18.44
N PRO A 504 3.61 -4.39 19.61
CA PRO A 504 3.26 -3.77 20.88
C PRO A 504 4.02 -2.46 21.07
N ASN A 505 3.29 -1.35 21.20
CA ASN A 505 3.89 -0.03 21.33
C ASN A 505 2.94 0.97 21.97
N GLU A 506 3.48 2.10 22.44
CA GLU A 506 2.74 3.26 22.92
C GLU A 506 2.97 4.51 22.03
N GLY A 507 3.40 4.30 20.79
CA GLY A 507 3.62 5.34 19.79
C GLY A 507 5.02 5.33 19.19
N VAL A 508 5.42 6.45 18.61
CA VAL A 508 6.73 6.65 17.98
C VAL A 508 7.53 7.68 18.76
N GLY A 509 8.67 7.26 19.33
CA GLY A 509 9.54 8.15 20.10
C GLY A 509 10.54 8.91 19.23
N LEU A 510 10.78 8.45 18.02
CA LEU A 510 11.60 9.14 17.02
C LEU A 510 11.15 8.79 15.62
N ALA A 511 10.54 9.75 14.94
CA ALA A 511 10.38 9.77 13.47
C ALA A 511 11.38 10.80 12.91
N ARG A 512 12.22 10.37 11.98
CA ARG A 512 13.31 11.22 11.43
C ARG A 512 12.92 11.77 10.06
N GLU A 513 12.83 13.08 9.92
CA GLU A 513 12.53 13.74 8.64
C GLU A 513 13.61 13.47 7.58
N GLU A 514 14.86 13.26 7.99
CA GLU A 514 15.98 13.01 7.09
C GLU A 514 15.74 11.84 6.16
N PHE A 515 15.14 10.77 6.65
CA PHE A 515 14.81 9.60 5.81
C PHE A 515 13.76 9.95 4.76
N ILE A 516 12.75 10.75 5.14
CA ILE A 516 11.73 11.20 4.19
C ILE A 516 12.37 12.12 3.14
N ILE A 517 13.22 13.04 3.57
CA ILE A 517 13.92 13.97 2.66
C ILE A 517 14.85 13.20 1.74
N ALA A 518 15.67 12.29 2.26
CA ALA A 518 16.65 11.55 1.46
C ALA A 518 16.01 10.53 0.51
N GLU A 519 14.93 9.84 0.93
CA GLU A 519 14.35 8.75 0.15
C GLU A 519 13.22 9.22 -0.78
N LYS A 520 12.37 10.14 -0.33
CA LYS A 520 11.16 10.56 -1.07
C LYS A 520 11.35 11.88 -1.80
N ILE A 521 12.00 12.85 -1.19
CA ILE A 521 12.20 14.19 -1.78
C ILE A 521 13.46 14.22 -2.63
N LYS A 522 14.61 13.76 -2.10
CA LYS A 522 15.93 13.63 -2.73
C LYS A 522 16.59 14.94 -3.14
N ILE A 523 15.95 16.07 -2.93
CA ILE A 523 16.36 17.39 -3.39
C ILE A 523 16.62 18.26 -2.17
N HIS A 524 17.69 19.04 -2.22
CA HIS A 524 17.99 20.02 -1.19
C HIS A 524 16.86 21.07 -1.08
N PRO A 525 16.34 21.38 0.12
CA PRO A 525 15.17 22.25 0.26
C PRO A 525 15.37 23.65 -0.34
N LEU A 526 16.57 24.24 -0.18
CA LEU A 526 16.86 25.54 -0.80
C LEU A 526 16.98 25.47 -2.32
N ALA A 527 17.34 24.32 -2.91
CA ALA A 527 17.33 24.15 -4.36
C ALA A 527 15.90 24.16 -4.93
N LEU A 528 14.91 23.69 -4.15
CA LEU A 528 13.50 23.82 -4.50
C LEU A 528 12.98 25.24 -4.28
N TYR A 529 13.39 25.87 -3.19
CA TYR A 529 13.00 27.24 -2.86
C TYR A 529 13.49 28.25 -3.92
N HIS A 530 14.78 28.17 -4.30
CA HIS A 530 15.44 29.04 -5.29
C HIS A 530 15.48 28.41 -6.69
N PHE A 531 14.55 27.53 -7.02
CA PHE A 531 14.57 26.78 -8.27
C PHE A 531 14.71 27.63 -9.52
N LYS A 532 14.04 28.78 -9.59
CA LYS A 532 14.08 29.69 -10.74
C LYS A 532 15.49 30.27 -10.97
N GLU A 533 16.21 30.51 -9.88
CA GLU A 533 17.52 31.16 -9.82
C GLU A 533 18.68 30.15 -9.97
N LEU A 534 18.36 28.84 -9.91
CA LEU A 534 19.35 27.77 -9.94
C LEU A 534 20.13 27.81 -11.27
N LYS A 535 21.46 28.00 -11.18
CA LYS A 535 22.35 28.08 -12.36
C LYS A 535 22.81 26.70 -12.87
N ASP A 536 22.80 25.67 -12.01
CA ASP A 536 23.15 24.31 -12.40
C ASP A 536 22.05 23.70 -13.28
N LYS A 537 22.32 23.65 -14.60
CA LYS A 537 21.40 23.11 -15.59
C LYS A 537 21.12 21.61 -15.41
N LYS A 538 22.11 20.84 -14.90
CA LYS A 538 21.98 19.40 -14.68
C LYS A 538 21.04 19.13 -13.49
N ALA A 539 21.30 19.78 -12.37
CA ALA A 539 20.44 19.69 -11.19
C ALA A 539 19.01 20.18 -11.52
N LYS A 540 18.90 21.31 -12.24
CA LYS A 540 17.60 21.87 -12.65
C LYS A 540 16.76 20.88 -13.45
N LYS A 541 17.36 20.20 -14.44
CA LYS A 541 16.70 19.17 -15.25
C LYS A 541 16.21 17.99 -14.39
N ILE A 542 17.06 17.48 -13.50
CA ILE A 542 16.71 16.37 -12.61
C ILE A 542 15.56 16.78 -11.65
N ILE A 543 15.61 18.01 -11.13
CA ILE A 543 14.54 18.56 -10.27
C ILE A 543 13.23 18.64 -11.05
N GLU A 544 13.24 19.10 -12.31
CA GLU A 544 12.03 19.14 -13.15
C GLU A 544 11.41 17.75 -13.34
N GLU A 545 12.24 16.74 -13.60
CA GLU A 545 11.81 15.37 -13.77
C GLU A 545 11.19 14.78 -12.48
N ILE A 546 11.86 14.97 -11.34
CA ILE A 546 11.37 14.45 -10.03
C ILE A 546 10.10 15.17 -9.59
N THR A 547 10.03 16.48 -9.80
CA THR A 547 8.90 17.32 -9.39
C THR A 547 7.85 17.47 -10.48
N ALA A 548 7.77 16.50 -11.38
CA ALA A 548 6.75 16.45 -12.42
C ALA A 548 5.34 16.59 -11.81
N GLY A 549 4.49 17.37 -12.45
CA GLY A 549 3.16 17.68 -11.92
C GLY A 549 3.08 18.81 -10.89
N TYR A 550 4.21 19.30 -10.38
CA TYR A 550 4.26 20.44 -9.46
C TYR A 550 4.76 21.71 -10.17
N LYS A 551 3.87 22.69 -10.34
CA LYS A 551 4.25 24.03 -10.84
C LYS A 551 5.09 24.78 -9.83
N ASP A 552 4.71 24.72 -8.56
CA ASP A 552 5.46 25.29 -7.43
C ASP A 552 6.34 24.20 -6.80
N LYS A 553 7.66 24.38 -6.85
CA LYS A 553 8.63 23.42 -6.35
C LYS A 553 8.70 23.40 -4.81
N LYS A 554 8.39 24.51 -4.15
CA LYS A 554 8.25 24.58 -2.69
C LYS A 554 7.11 23.71 -2.20
N LYS A 555 5.98 23.78 -2.92
CA LYS A 555 4.82 22.94 -2.60
C LYS A 555 5.13 21.44 -2.71
N TYR A 556 5.99 21.03 -3.64
CA TYR A 556 6.46 19.65 -3.73
C TYR A 556 7.13 19.20 -2.43
N PHE A 557 8.05 20.01 -1.89
CA PHE A 557 8.72 19.69 -0.61
C PHE A 557 7.72 19.54 0.53
N ILE A 558 6.88 20.58 0.70
CA ILE A 558 5.87 20.62 1.76
C ILE A 558 4.92 19.41 1.69
N ASP A 559 4.41 19.12 0.50
CA ASP A 559 3.47 18.02 0.31
C ASP A 559 4.13 16.67 0.58
N LYS A 560 5.33 16.42 0.06
CA LYS A 560 6.04 15.13 0.22
C LYS A 560 6.49 14.90 1.66
N LEU A 561 6.96 15.93 2.33
CA LEU A 561 7.31 15.83 3.75
C LEU A 561 6.05 15.61 4.60
N ALA A 562 4.98 16.38 4.36
CA ALA A 562 3.69 16.22 5.05
C ALA A 562 3.12 14.81 4.84
N GLU A 563 3.16 14.28 3.62
CA GLU A 563 2.73 12.91 3.30
C GLU A 563 3.53 11.86 4.08
N GLY A 564 4.87 11.97 4.09
CA GLY A 564 5.72 11.02 4.81
C GLY A 564 5.49 11.03 6.32
N VAL A 565 5.46 12.20 6.93
CA VAL A 565 5.15 12.37 8.37
C VAL A 565 3.75 11.85 8.67
N SER A 566 2.77 12.17 7.81
CA SER A 566 1.38 11.77 8.02
C SER A 566 1.17 10.27 7.90
N GLN A 567 1.91 9.58 7.04
CA GLN A 567 1.86 8.14 6.94
C GLN A 567 2.32 7.47 8.25
N ILE A 568 3.37 8.01 8.88
CA ILE A 568 3.83 7.55 10.20
C ILE A 568 2.76 7.88 11.25
N ALA A 569 2.30 9.13 11.31
CA ALA A 569 1.33 9.57 12.31
C ALA A 569 -0.02 8.81 12.23
N ALA A 570 -0.49 8.53 11.02
CA ALA A 570 -1.71 7.75 10.77
C ALA A 570 -1.57 6.28 11.19
N ALA A 571 -0.38 5.68 10.99
CA ALA A 571 -0.11 4.30 11.38
C ALA A 571 -0.25 4.08 12.89
N PHE A 572 0.15 5.06 13.68
CA PHE A 572 0.14 4.98 15.14
C PHE A 572 -1.01 5.77 15.81
N TYR A 573 -1.88 6.40 15.03
CA TYR A 573 -3.02 7.16 15.56
C TYR A 573 -3.93 6.31 16.47
N PRO A 574 -4.38 6.82 17.66
CA PRO A 574 -4.16 8.17 18.21
C PRO A 574 -2.90 8.34 19.09
N LYS A 575 -2.01 7.34 19.16
CA LYS A 575 -0.79 7.36 19.97
C LYS A 575 0.17 8.45 19.48
N THR A 576 0.94 9.00 20.40
CA THR A 576 1.89 10.10 20.12
C THR A 576 2.96 9.68 19.14
N VAL A 577 3.24 10.57 18.18
CA VAL A 577 4.34 10.43 17.22
C VAL A 577 5.25 11.65 17.34
N ILE A 578 6.48 11.44 17.82
CA ILE A 578 7.47 12.48 17.97
C ILE A 578 8.27 12.59 16.67
N VAL A 579 8.07 13.70 15.96
CA VAL A 579 8.76 13.99 14.70
C VAL A 579 9.91 14.94 14.97
N ARG A 580 11.12 14.47 14.69
CA ARG A 580 12.32 15.30 14.80
C ARG A 580 12.52 16.07 13.50
N PHE A 581 12.60 17.39 13.60
CA PHE A 581 13.01 18.23 12.48
C PHE A 581 14.37 17.77 11.93
N SER A 582 14.63 18.06 10.66
CA SER A 582 15.78 17.51 9.95
C SER A 582 17.13 17.88 10.59
N ASP A 583 17.96 16.88 10.88
CA ASP A 583 19.28 17.04 11.51
C ASP A 583 20.40 16.53 10.61
N PHE A 584 20.35 16.88 9.34
CA PHE A 584 21.43 16.56 8.42
C PHE A 584 22.69 17.37 8.77
N LYS A 585 23.82 16.72 8.65
CA LYS A 585 25.11 17.36 8.63
C LYS A 585 25.34 18.03 7.27
N THR A 586 26.26 18.99 7.22
CA THR A 586 26.62 19.73 5.99
C THR A 586 26.98 18.80 4.83
N ASN A 587 27.77 17.75 5.08
CA ASN A 587 28.14 16.76 4.06
C ASN A 587 26.95 15.92 3.57
N GLU A 588 25.96 15.65 4.42
CA GLU A 588 24.75 14.91 4.07
C GLU A 588 23.80 15.76 3.21
N TYR A 589 23.57 17.03 3.61
CA TYR A 589 22.81 17.98 2.78
C TYR A 589 23.45 18.24 1.42
N LYS A 590 24.79 18.32 1.38
CA LYS A 590 25.57 18.49 0.15
C LYS A 590 25.28 17.38 -0.88
N ASN A 591 25.05 16.16 -0.42
CA ASN A 591 24.76 15.00 -1.27
C ASN A 591 23.34 15.00 -1.87
N LEU A 592 22.43 15.83 -1.36
CA LEU A 592 21.11 15.99 -1.98
C LEU A 592 21.23 16.75 -3.31
N ILE A 593 20.29 16.47 -4.22
CA ILE A 593 20.28 17.12 -5.55
C ILE A 593 20.24 18.65 -5.40
N GLY A 594 21.23 19.32 -5.94
CA GLY A 594 21.43 20.78 -5.83
C GLY A 594 22.02 21.24 -4.50
N GLY A 595 22.43 20.34 -3.60
CA GLY A 595 22.99 20.68 -2.28
C GLY A 595 24.38 21.34 -2.33
N GLU A 596 25.22 20.97 -3.29
CA GLU A 596 26.58 21.53 -3.43
C GLU A 596 26.63 23.05 -3.51
N ILE A 597 25.52 23.69 -3.97
CA ILE A 597 25.45 25.14 -4.17
C ILE A 597 25.18 25.87 -2.84
N PHE A 598 24.48 25.23 -1.91
CA PHE A 598 23.97 25.87 -0.69
C PHE A 598 24.77 25.49 0.55
N GLU A 599 25.57 24.43 0.48
CA GLU A 599 26.30 23.94 1.62
C GLU A 599 27.76 24.43 1.67
N ARG A 600 28.22 24.69 2.88
CA ARG A 600 29.61 25.12 3.13
C ARG A 600 30.59 23.99 2.80
N THR A 601 31.75 24.36 2.27
CA THR A 601 32.80 23.40 1.86
C THR A 601 33.98 23.32 2.83
N ASP A 602 34.02 24.22 3.82
CA ASP A 602 35.18 24.45 4.72
C ASP A 602 34.94 23.93 6.16
N GLU A 603 33.90 23.13 6.37
CA GLU A 603 33.61 22.62 7.69
C GLU A 603 34.49 21.40 8.03
N SER A 604 35.38 21.56 9.00
CA SER A 604 36.36 20.55 9.38
C SER A 604 35.74 19.35 10.12
N ASN A 605 34.67 19.57 10.87
CA ASN A 605 33.94 18.54 11.61
C ASN A 605 32.42 18.73 11.52
N PRO A 606 31.77 18.12 10.52
CA PRO A 606 30.31 18.24 10.33
C PRO A 606 29.50 17.69 11.51
N MET A 607 30.02 16.77 12.30
CA MET A 607 29.34 16.20 13.47
C MET A 607 29.07 17.25 14.53
N MET A 608 29.98 18.18 14.77
CA MET A 608 29.87 19.29 15.72
C MET A 608 29.57 20.64 15.07
N GLY A 609 29.41 20.63 13.77
CA GLY A 609 29.30 21.82 12.95
C GLY A 609 27.90 22.41 12.81
N PHE A 610 27.57 22.85 11.61
CA PHE A 610 26.35 23.57 11.28
C PHE A 610 25.15 22.63 11.08
N ARG A 611 24.54 22.21 12.20
CA ARG A 611 23.39 21.26 12.23
C ARG A 611 22.41 21.63 13.33
N GLY A 612 21.18 21.14 13.24
CA GLY A 612 20.12 21.30 14.23
C GLY A 612 19.70 22.76 14.41
N ALA A 613 19.45 23.18 15.66
CA ALA A 613 18.91 24.49 16.01
C ALA A 613 19.64 25.68 15.37
N CYS A 614 20.99 25.70 15.37
CA CYS A 614 21.74 26.79 14.76
C CYS A 614 21.50 26.96 13.27
N ARG A 615 21.22 25.87 12.55
CA ARG A 615 20.89 25.89 11.13
C ARG A 615 19.53 26.55 10.89
N TYR A 616 18.54 26.26 11.71
CA TYR A 616 17.18 26.81 11.57
C TYR A 616 17.11 28.31 11.80
N ILE A 617 17.92 28.83 12.69
CA ILE A 617 17.98 30.27 12.99
C ILE A 617 18.82 31.07 11.99
N ASP A 618 19.65 30.41 11.16
CA ASP A 618 20.41 31.05 10.10
C ASP A 618 19.48 31.62 9.02
N LYS A 619 19.62 32.92 8.72
CA LYS A 619 18.73 33.64 7.80
C LYS A 619 18.67 33.02 6.41
N ASN A 620 19.77 32.39 5.95
CA ASN A 620 19.83 31.77 4.66
C ASN A 620 19.08 30.43 4.63
N TYR A 621 18.98 29.75 5.78
CA TYR A 621 18.32 28.46 5.89
C TYR A 621 16.85 28.58 6.37
N GLN A 622 16.44 29.68 6.99
CA GLN A 622 15.06 29.87 7.46
C GLN A 622 13.99 29.53 6.42
N PRO A 623 14.14 29.82 5.10
CA PRO A 623 13.13 29.42 4.12
C PRO A 623 12.94 27.90 4.02
N ALA A 624 14.00 27.11 4.23
CA ALA A 624 13.91 25.65 4.27
C ALA A 624 13.19 25.16 5.52
N PHE A 625 13.54 25.72 6.69
CA PHE A 625 12.88 25.41 7.96
C PHE A 625 11.40 25.82 7.97
N GLU A 626 11.05 26.94 7.33
CA GLU A 626 9.65 27.32 7.12
C GLU A 626 8.87 26.23 6.36
N MET A 627 9.45 25.64 5.30
CA MET A 627 8.80 24.57 4.56
C MET A 627 8.61 23.30 5.41
N GLU A 628 9.55 22.96 6.31
CA GLU A 628 9.40 21.86 7.28
C GLU A 628 8.23 22.14 8.25
N CYS A 629 8.18 23.33 8.84
CA CYS A 629 7.08 23.73 9.71
C CYS A 629 5.72 23.69 8.99
N GLN A 630 5.66 24.15 7.75
CA GLN A 630 4.43 24.12 6.95
C GLN A 630 4.01 22.70 6.60
N ALA A 631 4.94 21.77 6.42
CA ALA A 631 4.63 20.35 6.22
C ALA A 631 3.97 19.73 7.47
N ILE A 632 4.53 19.99 8.65
CA ILE A 632 3.95 19.55 9.93
C ILE A 632 2.57 20.19 10.15
N LYS A 633 2.45 21.49 9.88
CA LYS A 633 1.17 22.21 9.97
C LYS A 633 0.12 21.58 9.07
N LYS A 634 0.47 21.27 7.81
CA LYS A 634 -0.42 20.59 6.87
C LYS A 634 -0.87 19.24 7.40
N ALA A 635 0.04 18.43 7.94
CA ALA A 635 -0.29 17.13 8.53
C ALA A 635 -1.28 17.26 9.69
N ARG A 636 -1.10 18.27 10.56
CA ARG A 636 -1.96 18.50 11.71
C ARG A 636 -3.29 19.15 11.37
N GLU A 637 -3.30 20.17 10.51
CA GLU A 637 -4.48 20.99 10.25
C GLU A 637 -5.30 20.55 9.02
N GLU A 638 -4.65 20.14 7.92
CA GLU A 638 -5.36 19.69 6.73
C GLU A 638 -5.71 18.21 6.81
N PHE A 639 -4.80 17.35 7.30
CA PHE A 639 -5.04 15.92 7.41
C PHE A 639 -5.61 15.48 8.77
N GLY A 640 -5.60 16.37 9.78
CA GLY A 640 -6.21 16.15 11.09
C GLY A 640 -5.40 15.28 12.05
N LEU A 641 -4.09 15.11 11.83
CA LEU A 641 -3.22 14.24 12.62
C LEU A 641 -2.65 15.00 13.84
N LYS A 642 -3.49 15.24 14.83
CA LYS A 642 -3.16 15.99 16.05
C LYS A 642 -2.21 15.24 17.00
N ASN A 643 -1.94 13.97 16.76
CA ASN A 643 -1.02 13.14 17.55
C ASN A 643 0.47 13.36 17.24
N ILE A 644 0.82 14.35 16.41
CA ILE A 644 2.19 14.73 16.10
C ILE A 644 2.71 15.70 17.18
N THR A 645 3.85 15.37 17.77
CA THR A 645 4.70 16.21 18.61
C THR A 645 5.97 16.53 17.83
N VAL A 646 6.50 17.74 17.89
CA VAL A 646 7.74 18.10 17.20
C VAL A 646 8.92 18.13 18.16
N MET A 647 10.11 17.75 17.67
CA MET A 647 11.34 17.71 18.43
C MET A 647 12.46 18.47 17.74
N VAL A 648 13.08 19.38 18.48
CA VAL A 648 14.22 20.20 18.03
C VAL A 648 15.52 19.47 18.31
N PRO A 649 16.33 19.11 17.29
CA PRO A 649 17.62 18.47 17.49
C PRO A 649 18.74 19.48 17.75
N PHE A 650 19.79 19.04 18.39
CA PHE A 650 21.10 19.66 18.55
C PHE A 650 21.05 21.16 18.91
N CYS A 651 20.28 21.47 19.98
CA CYS A 651 20.13 22.82 20.54
C CYS A 651 21.21 23.09 21.61
N ARG A 652 22.15 23.98 21.34
CA ARG A 652 23.35 24.16 22.14
C ARG A 652 23.15 25.11 23.32
N THR A 653 22.36 26.17 23.10
CA THR A 653 22.18 27.25 24.09
C THR A 653 20.70 27.58 24.29
N LEU A 654 20.40 28.27 25.39
CA LEU A 654 19.04 28.74 25.71
C LEU A 654 18.54 29.74 24.65
N GLU A 655 19.45 30.58 24.13
CA GLU A 655 19.15 31.55 23.08
C GLU A 655 18.75 30.86 21.77
N GLU A 656 19.49 29.82 21.36
CA GLU A 656 19.10 28.98 20.22
C GLU A 656 17.71 28.39 20.44
N GLY A 657 17.45 27.83 21.62
CA GLY A 657 16.16 27.23 21.97
C GLY A 657 15.00 28.21 21.85
N LYS A 658 15.15 29.41 22.46
CA LYS A 658 14.15 30.49 22.37
C LYS A 658 13.93 30.95 20.93
N ALA A 659 15.01 31.13 20.18
CA ALA A 659 14.94 31.57 18.78
C ALA A 659 14.21 30.53 17.90
N VAL A 660 14.51 29.23 18.03
CA VAL A 660 13.87 28.17 17.25
C VAL A 660 12.39 28.04 17.60
N VAL A 661 12.02 28.06 18.88
CA VAL A 661 10.59 27.99 19.29
C VAL A 661 9.84 29.21 18.73
N GLY A 662 10.43 30.39 18.77
CA GLY A 662 9.85 31.61 18.18
C GLY A 662 9.67 31.49 16.64
N LEU A 663 10.60 30.85 15.94
CA LEU A 663 10.46 30.57 14.50
C LEU A 663 9.36 29.53 14.22
N ILE A 664 9.26 28.48 15.02
CA ILE A 664 8.20 27.46 14.90
C ILE A 664 6.82 28.12 15.01
N GLU A 665 6.63 28.99 15.99
CA GLU A 665 5.40 29.77 16.17
C GLU A 665 5.16 30.76 15.01
N LYS A 666 6.20 31.48 14.59
CA LYS A 666 6.14 32.41 13.44
C LYS A 666 5.72 31.70 12.15
N PHE A 667 6.17 30.47 11.93
CA PHE A 667 5.83 29.67 10.75
C PHE A 667 4.50 28.90 10.89
N GLY A 668 3.75 29.18 11.97
CA GLY A 668 2.37 28.77 12.14
C GLY A 668 2.15 27.46 12.90
N LEU A 669 3.15 26.99 13.65
CA LEU A 669 3.05 25.88 14.59
C LEU A 669 3.03 26.42 16.03
N GLU A 670 1.86 26.86 16.47
CA GLU A 670 1.66 27.48 17.80
C GLU A 670 1.68 26.40 18.90
N ARG A 671 2.64 26.52 19.81
CA ARG A 671 2.81 25.61 20.96
C ARG A 671 1.56 25.61 21.84
N GLY A 672 1.09 24.42 22.23
CA GLY A 672 -0.13 24.17 22.99
C GLY A 672 -1.42 24.16 22.18
N LYS A 673 -1.45 24.74 20.97
CA LYS A 673 -2.64 24.74 20.12
C LYS A 673 -2.96 23.33 19.63
N ASP A 674 -4.19 22.90 19.83
CA ASP A 674 -4.63 21.54 19.52
C ASP A 674 -3.70 20.47 20.15
N GLY A 675 -3.11 20.73 21.30
CA GLY A 675 -2.24 19.83 22.00
C GLY A 675 -0.83 19.68 21.39
N LEU A 676 -0.39 20.61 20.52
CA LEU A 676 0.97 20.59 19.98
C LEU A 676 2.00 20.78 21.08
N GLN A 677 2.87 19.81 21.24
CA GLN A 677 4.05 19.90 22.11
C GLN A 677 5.29 20.15 21.27
N VAL A 678 6.18 20.98 21.77
CA VAL A 678 7.51 21.24 21.23
C VAL A 678 8.53 20.77 22.25
N ILE A 679 9.16 19.62 22.00
CA ILE A 679 10.20 19.07 22.87
C ILE A 679 11.59 19.26 22.24
N MET A 680 12.64 19.04 23.00
CA MET A 680 13.99 19.06 22.49
C MET A 680 14.68 17.70 22.60
N MET A 681 15.66 17.45 21.74
CA MET A 681 16.58 16.33 21.91
C MET A 681 17.69 16.75 22.88
N CYS A 682 17.76 16.04 24.00
CA CYS A 682 18.81 16.23 24.99
C CYS A 682 20.02 15.35 24.64
N GLU A 683 20.97 15.93 23.92
CA GLU A 683 22.08 15.19 23.33
C GLU A 683 23.43 15.89 23.43
N ILE A 684 23.46 17.02 24.14
CA ILE A 684 24.66 17.83 24.39
C ILE A 684 24.82 18.01 25.90
N PRO A 685 26.03 17.91 26.48
CA PRO A 685 26.24 18.11 27.93
C PRO A 685 25.66 19.40 28.50
N SER A 686 25.63 20.50 27.73
CA SER A 686 24.98 21.74 28.14
C SER A 686 23.47 21.56 28.40
N ASN A 687 22.79 20.68 27.64
CA ASN A 687 21.37 20.40 27.86
C ASN A 687 21.12 19.75 29.24
N VAL A 688 22.05 18.93 29.70
CA VAL A 688 21.99 18.23 31.00
C VAL A 688 22.27 19.20 32.13
N ILE A 689 23.25 20.08 31.96
CA ILE A 689 23.67 21.05 32.98
C ILE A 689 22.58 22.10 33.23
N LEU A 690 21.99 22.62 32.13
CA LEU A 690 20.92 23.63 32.13
C LEU A 690 19.53 23.05 31.86
N ALA A 691 19.29 21.78 32.32
CA ALA A 691 18.04 21.07 32.02
C ALA A 691 16.81 21.80 32.58
N GLU A 692 16.92 22.43 33.72
CA GLU A 692 15.82 23.18 34.33
C GLU A 692 15.42 24.39 33.47
N GLU A 693 16.38 25.13 32.97
CA GLU A 693 16.20 26.35 32.16
C GLU A 693 15.67 25.96 30.74
N PHE A 694 16.19 24.90 30.17
CA PHE A 694 15.66 24.39 28.88
C PHE A 694 14.19 23.96 29.00
N LEU A 695 13.78 23.37 30.13
CA LEU A 695 12.39 22.96 30.36
C LEU A 695 11.41 24.13 30.57
N GLU A 696 11.88 25.35 30.80
CA GLU A 696 11.04 26.53 30.71
C GLU A 696 10.71 26.91 29.25
N ILE A 697 11.59 26.54 28.29
CA ILE A 697 11.42 26.77 26.85
C ILE A 697 10.65 25.67 26.18
N PHE A 698 10.93 24.40 26.52
CA PHE A 698 10.39 23.20 25.89
C PHE A 698 9.39 22.46 26.77
N ASP A 699 8.51 21.67 26.16
CA ASP A 699 7.49 20.86 26.84
C ASP A 699 8.03 19.52 27.39
N GLY A 700 9.27 19.17 27.06
CA GLY A 700 9.92 17.95 27.48
C GLY A 700 11.23 17.71 26.76
N MET A 701 11.84 16.58 27.08
CA MET A 701 13.11 16.15 26.49
C MET A 701 13.04 14.72 26.02
N SER A 702 13.73 14.43 24.90
CA SER A 702 14.06 13.07 24.47
C SER A 702 15.58 12.91 24.42
N ILE A 703 16.12 11.95 25.12
CA ILE A 703 17.57 11.77 25.25
C ILE A 703 18.11 11.13 23.97
N GLY A 704 19.00 11.85 23.26
CA GLY A 704 19.80 11.35 22.14
C GLY A 704 21.12 10.78 22.65
N SER A 705 21.09 9.57 23.19
CA SER A 705 22.23 8.98 23.90
C SER A 705 23.49 8.82 23.04
N ASN A 706 23.34 8.65 21.73
CA ASN A 706 24.48 8.50 20.82
C ASN A 706 25.35 9.78 20.79
N ASP A 707 24.75 10.96 20.52
CA ASP A 707 25.47 12.22 20.50
C ASP A 707 25.86 12.67 21.91
N LEU A 708 25.02 12.41 22.92
CA LEU A 708 25.36 12.67 24.32
C LEU A 708 26.63 11.90 24.73
N THR A 709 26.76 10.63 24.37
CA THR A 709 27.95 9.82 24.65
C THR A 709 29.18 10.36 23.94
N GLN A 710 29.05 10.67 22.64
CA GLN A 710 30.13 11.24 21.85
C GLN A 710 30.69 12.51 22.48
N LEU A 711 29.81 13.43 22.87
CA LEU A 711 30.19 14.74 23.41
C LEU A 711 30.65 14.68 24.86
N THR A 712 30.10 13.77 25.65
CA THR A 712 30.51 13.55 27.05
C THR A 712 31.93 12.97 27.12
N LEU A 713 32.25 12.03 26.24
CA LEU A 713 33.55 11.35 26.21
C LEU A 713 34.57 12.02 25.26
N GLY A 714 34.16 13.07 24.54
CA GLY A 714 35.03 13.81 23.63
C GLY A 714 35.54 12.95 22.48
N LEU A 715 34.73 12.06 21.94
CA LEU A 715 35.09 11.15 20.84
C LEU A 715 34.30 11.41 19.57
N ASP A 716 34.86 11.02 18.43
CA ASP A 716 34.13 10.95 17.17
C ASP A 716 33.62 9.51 16.96
N ARG A 717 32.30 9.31 16.99
CA ARG A 717 31.67 7.97 16.86
C ARG A 717 31.90 7.32 15.51
N ASP A 718 32.18 8.12 14.47
CA ASP A 718 32.45 7.62 13.13
C ASP A 718 33.91 7.14 12.99
N ASN A 719 34.76 7.36 14.04
CA ASN A 719 36.11 6.87 14.09
C ASN A 719 36.16 5.41 14.62
N SER A 720 36.37 4.46 13.71
CA SER A 720 36.44 3.03 14.07
C SER A 720 37.48 2.68 15.12
N GLY A 721 38.57 3.45 15.24
CA GLY A 721 39.59 3.27 16.28
C GLY A 721 39.11 3.62 17.68
N LEU A 722 38.11 4.46 17.82
CA LEU A 722 37.55 4.89 19.10
C LEU A 722 36.21 4.21 19.45
N ALA A 723 35.68 3.36 18.57
CA ALA A 723 34.38 2.72 18.77
C ALA A 723 34.26 1.93 20.09
N HIS A 724 35.38 1.38 20.57
CA HIS A 724 35.44 0.62 21.84
C HIS A 724 35.30 1.48 23.10
N ILE A 725 35.49 2.82 22.98
CA ILE A 725 35.30 3.80 24.07
C ILE A 725 33.85 4.34 24.06
N GLY A 726 33.20 4.36 22.91
CA GLY A 726 31.88 4.97 22.69
C GLY A 726 30.71 4.12 23.22
N ASP A 727 30.81 3.65 24.47
CA ASP A 727 29.75 2.87 25.12
C ASP A 727 28.81 3.80 25.90
N GLU A 728 27.51 3.81 25.52
CA GLU A 728 26.48 4.59 26.20
C GLU A 728 26.25 4.15 27.65
N ARG A 729 26.73 2.97 28.06
CA ARG A 729 26.69 2.49 29.45
C ARG A 729 27.81 3.06 30.32
N ASN A 730 28.68 3.91 29.77
CA ASN A 730 29.72 4.59 30.55
C ASN A 730 29.09 5.35 31.73
N GLU A 731 29.73 5.29 32.89
CA GLU A 731 29.22 5.85 34.13
C GLU A 731 28.97 7.37 34.06
N ALA A 732 29.81 8.13 33.33
CA ALA A 732 29.62 9.56 33.13
C ALA A 732 28.34 9.84 32.32
N VAL A 733 28.08 9.05 31.29
CA VAL A 733 26.88 9.15 30.44
C VAL A 733 25.64 8.78 31.25
N LYS A 734 25.67 7.69 32.01
CA LYS A 734 24.57 7.26 32.87
C LYS A 734 24.20 8.33 33.91
N ARG A 735 25.18 8.97 34.56
CA ARG A 735 24.93 10.07 35.51
C ARG A 735 24.29 11.28 34.86
N MET A 736 24.66 11.61 33.64
CA MET A 736 24.02 12.68 32.88
C MET A 736 22.55 12.33 32.57
N ILE A 737 22.29 11.10 32.10
CA ILE A 737 20.95 10.60 31.80
C ILE A 737 20.07 10.60 33.05
N GLU A 738 20.57 10.08 34.17
CA GLU A 738 19.89 10.08 35.47
C GLU A 738 19.51 11.48 35.92
N ARG A 739 20.42 12.46 35.78
CA ARG A 739 20.17 13.88 36.11
C ARG A 739 19.00 14.44 35.29
N VAL A 740 19.00 14.24 33.98
CA VAL A 740 17.93 14.74 33.11
C VAL A 740 16.58 14.14 33.50
N ILE A 741 16.54 12.81 33.73
CA ILE A 741 15.29 12.14 34.12
C ILE A 741 14.76 12.75 35.43
N LYS A 742 15.61 12.93 36.45
CA LYS A 742 15.22 13.51 37.73
C LYS A 742 14.70 14.95 37.59
N VAL A 743 15.35 15.77 36.76
CA VAL A 743 14.90 17.12 36.50
C VAL A 743 13.55 17.13 35.79
N CYS A 744 13.36 16.31 34.75
CA CYS A 744 12.07 16.22 34.06
C CYS A 744 10.94 15.77 34.99
N ILE A 745 11.19 14.79 35.87
CA ILE A 745 10.22 14.32 36.89
C ILE A 745 9.86 15.46 37.84
N SER A 746 10.86 16.16 38.38
CA SER A 746 10.63 17.28 39.34
C SER A 746 9.82 18.42 38.74
N LYS A 747 9.95 18.67 37.43
CA LYS A 747 9.20 19.69 36.67
C LYS A 747 7.89 19.14 36.08
N ASN A 748 7.54 17.88 36.31
CA ASN A 748 6.38 17.20 35.70
C ASN A 748 6.37 17.33 34.15
N LYS A 749 7.53 17.12 33.53
CA LYS A 749 7.75 17.19 32.08
C LYS A 749 8.08 15.84 31.53
N TYR A 750 7.76 15.62 30.24
CA TYR A 750 8.09 14.38 29.54
C TYR A 750 9.61 14.19 29.43
N CYS A 751 10.06 12.95 29.70
CA CYS A 751 11.43 12.52 29.45
C CYS A 751 11.42 11.15 28.75
N GLY A 752 11.84 11.12 27.49
CA GLY A 752 12.03 9.86 26.73
C GLY A 752 13.50 9.65 26.37
N ILE A 753 13.80 8.48 25.82
CA ILE A 753 15.08 8.17 25.19
C ILE A 753 14.84 7.55 23.80
N CYS A 754 15.66 7.91 22.82
CA CYS A 754 15.54 7.38 21.45
C CYS A 754 16.88 6.95 20.84
N GLY A 755 17.96 6.87 21.63
CA GLY A 755 19.22 6.27 21.18
C GLY A 755 19.18 4.77 21.04
N ASP A 756 20.27 4.18 20.57
CA ASP A 756 20.31 2.76 20.20
C ASP A 756 20.58 1.82 21.38
N ALA A 757 21.16 2.32 22.48
CA ALA A 757 21.57 1.50 23.62
C ALA A 757 20.46 0.66 24.25
N PRO A 758 19.22 1.17 24.47
CA PRO A 758 18.14 0.35 25.05
C PRO A 758 17.73 -0.83 24.16
N SER A 759 17.91 -0.70 22.84
CA SER A 759 17.64 -1.77 21.86
C SER A 759 18.72 -2.86 21.89
N SER A 760 19.96 -2.46 22.24
CA SER A 760 21.15 -3.32 22.18
C SER A 760 21.48 -3.95 23.54
N PHE A 761 21.24 -3.21 24.64
CA PHE A 761 21.66 -3.58 25.99
C PHE A 761 20.50 -3.58 26.98
N LEU A 762 20.14 -4.76 27.44
CA LEU A 762 19.03 -4.93 28.38
C LEU A 762 19.31 -4.32 29.77
N ASP A 763 20.55 -4.37 30.23
CA ASP A 763 20.98 -3.73 31.48
C ASP A 763 20.78 -2.24 31.44
N PHE A 764 21.01 -1.59 30.30
CA PHE A 764 20.74 -0.18 30.09
C PHE A 764 19.25 0.13 30.07
N ALA A 765 18.44 -0.71 29.43
CA ALA A 765 16.98 -0.54 29.47
C ALA A 765 16.42 -0.68 30.90
N ASN A 766 16.95 -1.61 31.72
CA ASN A 766 16.59 -1.73 33.13
C ASN A 766 16.99 -0.49 33.94
N PHE A 767 18.20 0.04 33.73
CA PHE A 767 18.65 1.28 34.36
C PHE A 767 17.68 2.44 34.11
N LEU A 768 17.16 2.57 32.89
CA LEU A 768 16.20 3.61 32.53
C LEU A 768 14.84 3.46 33.25
N ILE A 769 14.36 2.22 33.36
CA ILE A 769 13.11 1.90 34.09
C ILE A 769 13.27 2.16 35.58
N GLU A 770 14.37 1.75 36.18
CA GLU A 770 14.69 2.00 37.60
C GLU A 770 14.69 3.50 37.92
N ASN A 771 15.12 4.35 36.94
CA ASN A 771 15.08 5.80 37.05
C ASN A 771 13.71 6.40 36.65
N LYS A 772 12.67 5.59 36.36
CA LYS A 772 11.30 6.04 36.06
C LYS A 772 11.20 6.94 34.82
N ILE A 773 11.96 6.64 33.77
CA ILE A 773 11.84 7.35 32.50
C ILE A 773 10.43 7.20 31.90
N SER A 774 9.88 8.25 31.28
CA SER A 774 8.51 8.24 30.73
C SER A 774 8.34 7.26 29.58
N SER A 775 9.34 7.15 28.70
CA SER A 775 9.32 6.22 27.57
C SER A 775 10.72 5.79 27.12
N ILE A 776 10.76 4.59 26.57
CA ILE A 776 11.94 4.02 25.90
C ILE A 776 11.56 3.74 24.46
N SER A 777 12.23 4.39 23.50
CA SER A 777 12.00 4.15 22.09
C SER A 777 13.02 3.17 21.55
N LEU A 778 12.52 2.10 20.93
CA LEU A 778 13.33 0.95 20.50
C LEU A 778 13.31 0.84 18.96
N SER A 779 14.35 0.21 18.42
CA SER A 779 14.28 -0.28 17.04
C SER A 779 13.20 -1.38 16.93
N PRO A 780 12.46 -1.49 15.82
CA PRO A 780 11.35 -2.42 15.68
C PRO A 780 11.72 -3.89 15.99
N ASP A 781 12.93 -4.31 15.64
CA ASP A 781 13.44 -5.66 15.86
C ASP A 781 13.76 -5.96 17.34
N ALA A 782 13.95 -4.94 18.16
CA ALA A 782 14.23 -5.08 19.59
C ALA A 782 12.96 -5.12 20.45
N VAL A 783 11.84 -4.57 19.99
CA VAL A 783 10.62 -4.34 20.79
C VAL A 783 10.18 -5.60 21.55
N ILE A 784 9.92 -6.69 20.86
CA ILE A 784 9.38 -7.91 21.46
C ILE A 784 10.38 -8.52 22.43
N LYS A 785 11.67 -8.57 22.05
CA LYS A 785 12.72 -9.12 22.90
C LYS A 785 12.89 -8.33 24.19
N THR A 786 12.87 -7.00 24.07
CA THR A 786 13.03 -6.11 25.23
C THR A 786 11.85 -6.25 26.18
N ILE A 787 10.61 -6.26 25.68
CA ILE A 787 9.40 -6.45 26.49
C ILE A 787 9.47 -7.77 27.27
N ILE A 788 9.78 -8.90 26.60
CA ILE A 788 9.88 -10.22 27.24
C ILE A 788 10.98 -10.24 28.30
N SER A 789 12.10 -9.59 28.03
CA SER A 789 13.25 -9.65 28.94
C SER A 789 13.05 -8.76 30.17
N LEU A 790 12.44 -7.60 30.02
CA LEU A 790 12.11 -6.69 31.13
C LEU A 790 11.07 -7.28 32.06
N SER A 791 10.12 -8.05 31.56
CA SER A 791 9.08 -8.69 32.39
C SER A 791 9.60 -9.84 33.26
N LYS A 792 10.64 -10.54 32.83
CA LYS A 792 11.21 -11.67 33.59
C LYS A 792 11.94 -11.24 34.88
N LYS A 793 12.27 -9.95 34.99
CA LYS A 793 12.97 -9.41 36.16
C LYS A 793 12.00 -8.87 37.23
N ASN A 794 10.73 -8.62 36.84
CA ASN A 794 9.68 -8.14 37.76
C ASN A 794 8.87 -9.27 38.40
N ASN A 795 9.17 -10.52 38.03
CA ASN A 795 8.69 -11.76 38.69
C ASN A 795 9.88 -12.46 39.44
#